data_b14f636e2e2eaa78ed266959126ca521
#
_entry.id   b14f636e2e2eaa78ed266959126ca521
#
_cell.length_a   1.000
_cell.length_b   1.000
_cell.length_c   1.000
_cell.angle_alpha   90.00
_cell.angle_beta   90.00
_cell.angle_gamma   90.00
#
_symmetry.space_group_name_H-M   'P 1'
#
loop_
_entity.id
_entity.type
_entity.pdbx_description
1 polymer ?
#
loop_
_entity_poly.entity_id
_entity_poly.type
_entity_poly.pdbx_seq_one_letter_code
_entity_poly.pdbx_strand_id
1 'polypeptide(L)'
;MAETYNHKVVEGKWQKVWDDNKAFAATEDYSKPKYYALVEFPYPSGQGLHVGHPRPYTALDIVARKRRMQGYNVLYPMGWDAFGLPTENYAIKNKIHPKEVTKTNVARFKKQLHSLGYSFDWDREINTTDPEYYKWTQWIFLKLFKAGLAYKKEMPINWCTSCKVGLANEEVVNGVCERCGSEVVRKVKSEWMLKITDYADKLIEGLDGVDYIERVKVSQKNWIGRSTGAEVDFSVKGKEDKLRIYTTRCDTLFGVTYMVVSPEHPILDKYKDEIGNWSDIEAYREQAAKKSDFERSELAKDKTGVCIDGLTAINPVNGKEIPIYVSDYVLMSYGTGAIMAVPAHDDRDWEFAKKFGLPLIQVVAKDGEEVDINEAAFTDVATGVLINSDFLNGLEVKDAKEKMIKFLEEKGIGQAKTNYKLRDWVFSRQRYWGEPIPIVHCDKCGYVPIDESQLPLLLPEVDSYMPTDNGESPLAAMTDWVNTSCPCCGGSAKRETDTMPQWAGSSWYFLRYTDPHNTEALASKEALKYWLPVDWYNGGMEHTTLHLLYSRFWHKFLYDQGVVPTPEPYQKRTSHGMILGENGEKMSKSRGNVVNPDDIVDVYGADTLRTYEMFIGAFDLAASWSEDGVKGCRRFLDRVWKLQDSVTDEKGYSKDMETKMHQVIKKVSNDFENLKYNTAIAAMMALLNDFYKKGSVTADEFKTLLILLNPVAPHITEELWSVKNYGGYVYQQTWPEFDETKTVESTVEIAVQINGKTKATLAIGKEDPKDEVIAKAKEVIADKLTGNVIKEIYVPGRIVNIVMK
;
A
#
# COMPACT_ATOMS: atom_id res chain seq x y z
N MET A 1 -4.25 -13.00 48.14
CA MET A 1 -4.01 -13.49 46.75
C MET A 1 -5.10 -12.90 45.87
N ALA A 2 -4.70 -12.25 44.78
CA ALA A 2 -5.65 -11.69 43.82
C ALA A 2 -6.53 -12.80 43.23
N GLU A 3 -7.82 -12.47 43.00
CA GLU A 3 -8.71 -13.36 42.24
C GLU A 3 -8.16 -13.62 40.83
N THR A 4 -8.63 -14.69 40.20
CA THR A 4 -8.21 -15.01 38.83
C THR A 4 -8.67 -13.93 37.85
N TYR A 5 -7.84 -13.51 36.90
CA TYR A 5 -8.17 -12.52 35.89
C TYR A 5 -9.36 -12.94 35.02
N ASN A 6 -10.48 -12.25 35.18
CA ASN A 6 -11.70 -12.46 34.41
C ASN A 6 -11.82 -11.39 33.31
N HIS A 7 -11.30 -11.70 32.11
CA HIS A 7 -11.30 -10.76 30.98
C HIS A 7 -12.71 -10.29 30.59
N LYS A 8 -13.73 -11.17 30.62
CA LYS A 8 -15.09 -10.79 30.21
C LYS A 8 -15.68 -9.66 31.06
N VAL A 9 -15.44 -9.69 32.35
CA VAL A 9 -15.89 -8.64 33.27
C VAL A 9 -15.06 -7.38 33.10
N VAL A 10 -13.76 -7.51 33.04
CA VAL A 10 -12.82 -6.38 32.98
C VAL A 10 -12.97 -5.63 31.67
N GLU A 11 -12.97 -6.36 30.54
CA GLU A 11 -13.07 -5.74 29.20
C GLU A 11 -14.38 -4.99 29.01
N GLY A 12 -15.52 -5.59 29.35
CA GLY A 12 -16.81 -4.92 29.23
C GLY A 12 -16.93 -3.69 30.13
N LYS A 13 -16.35 -3.71 31.35
CA LYS A 13 -16.30 -2.54 32.26
C LYS A 13 -15.55 -1.38 31.62
N TRP A 14 -14.33 -1.63 31.09
CA TRP A 14 -13.47 -0.55 30.59
C TRP A 14 -13.92 0.00 29.25
N GLN A 15 -14.45 -0.81 28.35
CA GLN A 15 -15.09 -0.34 27.12
C GLN A 15 -16.20 0.66 27.43
N LYS A 16 -17.07 0.33 28.39
CA LYS A 16 -18.11 1.25 28.83
C LYS A 16 -17.56 2.55 29.44
N VAL A 17 -16.53 2.47 30.27
CA VAL A 17 -15.90 3.65 30.88
C VAL A 17 -15.32 4.58 29.81
N TRP A 18 -14.67 4.04 28.79
CA TRP A 18 -14.09 4.82 27.69
C TRP A 18 -15.16 5.47 26.83
N ASP A 19 -16.25 4.76 26.54
CA ASP A 19 -17.37 5.29 25.77
C ASP A 19 -18.11 6.42 26.53
N ASP A 20 -18.42 6.19 27.80
CA ASP A 20 -19.13 7.16 28.65
C ASP A 20 -18.31 8.46 28.82
N ASN A 21 -16.99 8.36 28.89
CA ASN A 21 -16.08 9.51 29.04
C ASN A 21 -15.62 10.11 27.70
N LYS A 22 -16.01 9.53 26.55
CA LYS A 22 -15.45 9.91 25.22
C LYS A 22 -13.91 9.99 25.25
N ALA A 23 -13.30 8.98 25.88
CA ALA A 23 -11.90 8.98 26.31
C ALA A 23 -10.89 9.26 25.16
N PHE A 24 -11.27 8.96 23.94
CA PHE A 24 -10.38 9.01 22.76
C PHE A 24 -10.83 10.01 21.69
N ALA A 25 -11.82 10.84 21.99
CA ALA A 25 -12.29 11.88 21.09
C ALA A 25 -11.18 12.92 20.83
N ALA A 26 -10.94 13.24 19.57
CA ALA A 26 -10.09 14.37 19.18
C ALA A 26 -10.78 15.69 19.57
N THR A 27 -9.99 16.67 19.97
CA THR A 27 -10.52 17.97 20.43
C THR A 27 -10.37 19.03 19.33
N GLU A 28 -11.21 20.06 19.41
CA GLU A 28 -11.09 21.27 18.57
C GLU A 28 -10.04 22.27 19.12
N ASP A 29 -9.19 21.85 20.05
CA ASP A 29 -8.09 22.64 20.58
C ASP A 29 -6.88 22.57 19.63
N TYR A 30 -6.87 23.43 18.65
CA TYR A 30 -5.81 23.53 17.64
C TYR A 30 -4.52 24.18 18.14
N SER A 31 -4.43 24.50 19.43
CA SER A 31 -3.17 24.96 20.05
C SER A 31 -2.23 23.81 20.42
N LYS A 32 -2.77 22.59 20.56
CA LYS A 32 -1.98 21.39 20.88
C LYS A 32 -1.26 20.84 19.64
N PRO A 33 -0.13 20.16 19.80
CA PRO A 33 0.46 19.42 18.71
C PRO A 33 -0.50 18.32 18.27
N LYS A 34 -0.73 18.19 16.95
CA LYS A 34 -1.64 17.19 16.40
C LYS A 34 -0.91 15.88 16.12
N TYR A 35 -1.64 14.79 16.16
CA TYR A 35 -1.21 13.52 15.59
C TYR A 35 -2.38 12.80 14.92
N TYR A 36 -2.30 12.64 13.62
CA TYR A 36 -3.31 11.96 12.83
C TYR A 36 -2.80 10.56 12.43
N ALA A 37 -3.25 9.54 13.16
CA ALA A 37 -3.01 8.13 12.83
C ALA A 37 -4.17 7.60 11.99
N LEU A 38 -3.86 6.95 10.87
CA LEU A 38 -4.86 6.44 9.94
C LEU A 38 -4.59 4.98 9.59
N VAL A 39 -5.62 4.17 9.65
CA VAL A 39 -5.66 2.79 9.09
C VAL A 39 -6.67 2.74 7.96
N GLU A 40 -6.47 1.81 7.03
CA GLU A 40 -7.48 1.57 6.00
C GLU A 40 -8.79 1.11 6.66
N PHE A 41 -9.87 1.77 6.32
CA PHE A 41 -11.19 1.38 6.82
C PHE A 41 -11.69 0.13 6.08
N PRO A 42 -12.43 -0.76 6.78
CA PRO A 42 -12.80 -2.06 6.23
C PRO A 42 -13.98 -1.96 5.24
N TYR A 43 -14.05 -2.97 4.36
CA TYR A 43 -15.24 -3.26 3.57
C TYR A 43 -16.19 -4.14 4.38
N PRO A 44 -17.36 -3.65 4.80
CA PRO A 44 -18.32 -4.45 5.57
C PRO A 44 -19.13 -5.41 4.68
N SER A 45 -18.45 -6.20 3.84
CA SER A 45 -19.03 -7.04 2.79
C SER A 45 -19.23 -8.51 3.18
N GLY A 46 -18.98 -8.86 4.44
CA GLY A 46 -19.03 -10.25 4.87
C GLY A 46 -19.50 -10.40 6.32
N GLN A 47 -19.40 -11.63 6.83
CA GLN A 47 -19.91 -11.97 8.17
C GLN A 47 -19.04 -11.51 9.34
N GLY A 48 -18.23 -10.48 9.17
CA GLY A 48 -17.35 -9.92 10.19
C GLY A 48 -15.87 -9.99 9.83
N LEU A 49 -15.06 -9.52 10.78
CA LEU A 49 -13.61 -9.51 10.70
C LEU A 49 -13.03 -10.94 10.77
N HIS A 50 -11.85 -11.13 10.24
CA HIS A 50 -10.96 -12.26 10.56
C HIS A 50 -9.71 -11.74 11.29
N VAL A 51 -8.94 -12.62 11.92
CA VAL A 51 -7.78 -12.23 12.76
C VAL A 51 -6.68 -11.43 12.03
N GLY A 52 -6.68 -11.38 10.72
CA GLY A 52 -5.76 -10.50 9.99
C GLY A 52 -6.10 -9.00 10.06
N HIS A 53 -7.36 -8.63 10.32
CA HIS A 53 -7.78 -7.22 10.44
C HIS A 53 -7.26 -6.54 11.72
N PRO A 54 -7.29 -7.19 12.92
CA PRO A 54 -6.75 -6.59 14.14
C PRO A 54 -5.30 -6.15 14.05
N ARG A 55 -4.47 -6.78 13.22
CA ARG A 55 -3.03 -6.49 13.15
C ARG A 55 -2.70 -5.01 12.85
N PRO A 56 -3.13 -4.40 11.73
CA PRO A 56 -2.90 -2.98 11.47
C PRO A 56 -3.59 -2.07 12.48
N TYR A 57 -4.79 -2.44 12.93
CA TYR A 57 -5.56 -1.62 13.86
C TYR A 57 -4.88 -1.55 15.23
N THR A 58 -4.41 -2.68 15.76
CA THR A 58 -3.66 -2.72 17.01
C THR A 58 -2.35 -1.95 16.92
N ALA A 59 -1.64 -2.08 15.81
CA ALA A 59 -0.36 -1.41 15.61
C ALA A 59 -0.46 0.11 15.72
N LEU A 60 -1.40 0.74 15.02
CA LEU A 60 -1.58 2.19 15.10
C LEU A 60 -2.35 2.63 16.35
N ASP A 61 -3.16 1.76 16.97
CA ASP A 61 -3.74 2.03 18.28
C ASP A 61 -2.66 2.19 19.36
N ILE A 62 -1.61 1.37 19.30
CA ILE A 62 -0.45 1.50 20.19
C ILE A 62 0.19 2.88 20.03
N VAL A 63 0.42 3.31 18.80
CA VAL A 63 1.00 4.64 18.51
C VAL A 63 0.06 5.75 18.97
N ALA A 64 -1.24 5.65 18.67
CA ALA A 64 -2.24 6.64 19.05
C ALA A 64 -2.33 6.82 20.57
N ARG A 65 -2.36 5.71 21.34
CA ARG A 65 -2.37 5.75 22.81
C ARG A 65 -1.09 6.37 23.37
N LYS A 66 0.08 5.96 22.86
CA LYS A 66 1.36 6.58 23.24
C LYS A 66 1.38 8.08 22.97
N ARG A 67 0.92 8.54 21.80
CA ARG A 67 0.87 9.97 21.45
C ARG A 67 -0.05 10.78 22.38
N ARG A 68 -1.21 10.21 22.76
CA ARG A 68 -2.06 10.87 23.77
C ARG A 68 -1.34 11.04 25.10
N MET A 69 -0.62 10.02 25.56
CA MET A 69 0.20 10.07 26.78
C MET A 69 1.38 11.07 26.64
N GLN A 70 1.78 11.42 25.44
CA GLN A 70 2.78 12.46 25.14
C GLN A 70 2.17 13.86 24.99
N GLY A 71 0.86 14.02 25.21
CA GLY A 71 0.18 15.33 25.19
C GLY A 71 -0.32 15.79 23.82
N TYR A 72 -0.26 14.93 22.79
CA TYR A 72 -0.81 15.24 21.47
C TYR A 72 -2.34 15.21 21.47
N ASN A 73 -2.94 16.09 20.67
CA ASN A 73 -4.31 15.94 20.21
C ASN A 73 -4.32 14.86 19.10
N VAL A 74 -4.89 13.71 19.36
CA VAL A 74 -4.79 12.54 18.46
C VAL A 74 -6.12 12.30 17.75
N LEU A 75 -6.08 12.26 16.42
CA LEU A 75 -7.16 11.78 15.58
C LEU A 75 -6.86 10.35 15.12
N TYR A 76 -7.64 9.40 15.62
CA TYR A 76 -7.60 7.99 15.22
C TYR A 76 -9.03 7.53 14.93
N PRO A 77 -9.53 7.77 13.71
CA PRO A 77 -10.92 7.55 13.34
C PRO A 77 -11.16 6.16 12.74
N MET A 78 -12.43 5.80 12.65
CA MET A 78 -12.90 4.58 11.96
C MET A 78 -14.17 4.88 11.16
N GLY A 79 -14.36 4.14 10.06
CA GLY A 79 -15.51 4.25 9.18
C GLY A 79 -15.68 3.03 8.29
N TRP A 80 -16.55 3.17 7.27
CA TRP A 80 -16.98 2.04 6.45
C TRP A 80 -16.90 2.38 4.96
N ASP A 81 -16.09 1.60 4.23
CA ASP A 81 -16.10 1.61 2.76
C ASP A 81 -17.16 0.63 2.29
N ALA A 82 -18.40 1.10 2.14
CA ALA A 82 -19.56 0.23 2.04
C ALA A 82 -20.21 0.18 0.66
N PHE A 83 -19.82 1.05 -0.28
CA PHE A 83 -20.21 0.94 -1.69
C PHE A 83 -19.37 -0.09 -2.43
N GLY A 84 -19.80 -0.46 -3.64
CA GLY A 84 -19.05 -1.23 -4.59
C GLY A 84 -19.37 -2.72 -4.63
N LEU A 85 -18.61 -3.42 -5.47
CA LEU A 85 -18.81 -4.82 -5.83
C LEU A 85 -18.82 -5.80 -4.65
N PRO A 86 -17.98 -5.68 -3.62
CA PRO A 86 -17.97 -6.65 -2.54
C PRO A 86 -19.30 -6.77 -1.81
N THR A 87 -19.90 -5.62 -1.46
CA THR A 87 -21.21 -5.58 -0.79
C THR A 87 -22.32 -6.01 -1.72
N GLU A 88 -22.33 -5.53 -2.97
CA GLU A 88 -23.37 -5.87 -3.94
C GLU A 88 -23.35 -7.35 -4.31
N ASN A 89 -22.19 -7.95 -4.55
CA ASN A 89 -22.07 -9.37 -4.84
C ASN A 89 -22.53 -10.24 -3.66
N TYR A 90 -22.21 -9.82 -2.42
CA TYR A 90 -22.72 -10.49 -1.22
C TYR A 90 -24.25 -10.40 -1.14
N ALA A 91 -24.82 -9.22 -1.40
CA ALA A 91 -26.26 -8.96 -1.42
C ALA A 91 -26.99 -9.82 -2.46
N ILE A 92 -26.47 -9.89 -3.69
CA ILE A 92 -26.98 -10.74 -4.78
C ILE A 92 -27.00 -12.21 -4.36
N LYS A 93 -25.87 -12.70 -3.84
CA LYS A 93 -25.72 -14.10 -3.41
C LYS A 93 -26.72 -14.49 -2.32
N ASN A 94 -27.02 -13.57 -1.40
CA ASN A 94 -27.90 -13.81 -0.28
C ASN A 94 -29.34 -13.33 -0.52
N LYS A 95 -29.64 -12.76 -1.69
CA LYS A 95 -30.97 -12.22 -2.06
C LYS A 95 -31.48 -11.17 -1.06
N ILE A 96 -30.61 -10.26 -0.64
CA ILE A 96 -30.88 -9.19 0.31
C ILE A 96 -30.51 -7.86 -0.36
N HIS A 97 -31.24 -6.78 -0.09
CA HIS A 97 -30.89 -5.46 -0.63
C HIS A 97 -29.53 -4.98 -0.07
N PRO A 98 -28.61 -4.39 -0.87
CA PRO A 98 -27.28 -3.95 -0.43
C PRO A 98 -27.31 -2.99 0.77
N LYS A 99 -28.32 -2.13 0.87
CA LYS A 99 -28.52 -1.22 1.99
C LYS A 99 -28.68 -1.96 3.33
N GLU A 100 -29.48 -3.04 3.33
CA GLU A 100 -29.69 -3.85 4.53
C GLU A 100 -28.46 -4.68 4.90
N VAL A 101 -27.76 -5.19 3.89
CA VAL A 101 -26.46 -5.86 4.07
C VAL A 101 -25.46 -4.91 4.72
N THR A 102 -25.34 -3.70 4.19
CA THR A 102 -24.44 -2.66 4.73
C THR A 102 -24.78 -2.38 6.20
N LYS A 103 -26.05 -2.11 6.51
CA LYS A 103 -26.48 -1.80 7.88
C LYS A 103 -26.14 -2.92 8.87
N THR A 104 -26.43 -4.17 8.49
CA THR A 104 -26.20 -5.34 9.35
C THR A 104 -24.71 -5.60 9.54
N ASN A 105 -23.94 -5.53 8.46
CA ASN A 105 -22.50 -5.82 8.51
C ASN A 105 -21.73 -4.71 9.24
N VAL A 106 -22.06 -3.44 9.01
CA VAL A 106 -21.48 -2.30 9.75
C VAL A 106 -21.68 -2.47 11.25
N ALA A 107 -22.92 -2.80 11.68
CA ALA A 107 -23.21 -3.01 13.09
C ALA A 107 -22.37 -4.16 13.69
N ARG A 108 -22.17 -5.26 12.95
CA ARG A 108 -21.33 -6.38 13.38
C ARG A 108 -19.86 -6.01 13.46
N PHE A 109 -19.31 -5.38 12.42
CA PHE A 109 -17.90 -4.93 12.40
C PHE A 109 -17.64 -3.95 13.55
N LYS A 110 -18.53 -2.99 13.74
CA LYS A 110 -18.44 -2.02 14.85
C LYS A 110 -18.40 -2.71 16.20
N LYS A 111 -19.28 -3.70 16.43
CA LYS A 111 -19.28 -4.49 17.67
C LYS A 111 -17.96 -5.23 17.87
N GLN A 112 -17.38 -5.84 16.82
CA GLN A 112 -16.09 -6.52 16.89
C GLN A 112 -14.95 -5.56 17.20
N LEU A 113 -14.90 -4.38 16.55
CA LEU A 113 -13.88 -3.37 16.82
C LEU A 113 -13.97 -2.79 18.23
N HIS A 114 -15.19 -2.57 18.74
CA HIS A 114 -15.42 -2.17 20.13
C HIS A 114 -14.91 -3.23 21.12
N SER A 115 -15.20 -4.51 20.88
CA SER A 115 -14.77 -5.60 21.76
C SER A 115 -13.25 -5.72 21.86
N LEU A 116 -12.51 -5.25 20.85
CA LEU A 116 -11.05 -5.21 20.84
C LEU A 116 -10.45 -3.99 21.57
N GLY A 117 -11.30 -3.08 22.02
CA GLY A 117 -10.91 -1.94 22.86
C GLY A 117 -9.99 -0.93 22.16
N TYR A 118 -10.18 -0.71 20.85
CA TYR A 118 -9.41 0.30 20.14
C TYR A 118 -9.77 1.72 20.56
N SER A 119 -8.79 2.61 20.55
CA SER A 119 -8.96 4.01 20.88
C SER A 119 -9.43 4.85 19.69
N PHE A 120 -10.39 4.33 18.92
CA PHE A 120 -10.99 5.07 17.83
C PHE A 120 -11.87 6.22 18.33
N ASP A 121 -11.84 7.33 17.58
CA ASP A 121 -12.77 8.44 17.76
C ASP A 121 -14.07 8.14 17.02
N TRP A 122 -15.04 7.54 17.72
CA TRP A 122 -16.32 7.13 17.16
C TRP A 122 -17.26 8.31 16.85
N ASP A 123 -17.01 9.49 17.41
CA ASP A 123 -17.76 10.71 17.06
C ASP A 123 -17.44 11.17 15.62
N ARG A 124 -16.36 10.66 15.03
CA ARG A 124 -15.94 10.96 13.66
C ARG A 124 -16.15 9.79 12.69
N GLU A 125 -17.04 8.88 13.05
CA GLU A 125 -17.42 7.74 12.20
C GLU A 125 -18.04 8.23 10.89
N ILE A 126 -17.64 7.63 9.77
CA ILE A 126 -18.18 7.91 8.43
C ILE A 126 -18.61 6.61 7.73
N ASN A 127 -19.51 6.76 6.77
CA ASN A 127 -19.93 5.67 5.89
C ASN A 127 -20.03 6.19 4.46
N THR A 128 -19.35 5.58 3.53
CA THR A 128 -19.32 6.02 2.12
C THR A 128 -20.70 5.95 1.44
N THR A 129 -21.64 5.16 1.98
CA THR A 129 -23.02 5.06 1.46
C THR A 129 -23.98 6.11 2.04
N ASP A 130 -23.50 6.94 2.98
CA ASP A 130 -24.29 8.05 3.51
C ASP A 130 -24.38 9.16 2.46
N PRO A 131 -25.59 9.65 2.12
CA PRO A 131 -25.78 10.80 1.23
C PRO A 131 -24.99 12.05 1.62
N GLU A 132 -24.86 12.33 2.92
CA GLU A 132 -24.05 13.46 3.43
C GLU A 132 -22.54 13.25 3.21
N TYR A 133 -22.11 12.00 3.03
CA TYR A 133 -20.75 11.68 2.64
C TYR A 133 -20.58 11.75 1.12
N TYR A 134 -21.34 10.98 0.34
CA TYR A 134 -21.12 10.89 -1.09
C TYR A 134 -21.53 12.15 -1.87
N LYS A 135 -22.28 13.07 -1.28
CA LYS A 135 -22.44 14.44 -1.75
C LYS A 135 -21.11 15.05 -2.15
N TRP A 136 -20.10 14.86 -1.31
CA TRP A 136 -18.77 15.44 -1.53
C TRP A 136 -17.91 14.62 -2.50
N THR A 137 -18.12 13.31 -2.60
CA THR A 137 -17.55 12.50 -3.68
C THR A 137 -18.04 13.02 -5.03
N GLN A 138 -19.35 13.26 -5.14
CA GLN A 138 -19.96 13.85 -6.34
C GLN A 138 -19.43 15.26 -6.62
N TRP A 139 -19.27 16.07 -5.61
CA TRP A 139 -18.72 17.42 -5.75
C TRP A 139 -17.27 17.40 -6.27
N ILE A 140 -16.42 16.51 -5.78
CA ILE A 140 -15.06 16.34 -6.31
C ILE A 140 -15.11 15.92 -7.78
N PHE A 141 -15.98 14.97 -8.13
CA PHE A 141 -16.15 14.57 -9.52
C PHE A 141 -16.56 15.76 -10.43
N LEU A 142 -17.49 16.60 -9.99
CA LEU A 142 -17.87 17.82 -10.72
C LEU A 142 -16.70 18.79 -10.92
N LYS A 143 -15.83 18.93 -9.91
CA LYS A 143 -14.60 19.74 -10.03
C LYS A 143 -13.64 19.14 -11.05
N LEU A 144 -13.44 17.82 -11.03
CA LEU A 144 -12.63 17.10 -12.03
C LEU A 144 -13.20 17.27 -13.45
N PHE A 145 -14.52 17.15 -13.59
CA PHE A 145 -15.20 17.36 -14.87
C PHE A 145 -15.01 18.80 -15.40
N LYS A 146 -15.26 19.81 -14.56
CA LYS A 146 -15.05 21.22 -14.91
C LYS A 146 -13.59 21.55 -15.27
N ALA A 147 -12.64 20.84 -14.67
CA ALA A 147 -11.22 20.97 -14.99
C ALA A 147 -10.79 20.20 -16.26
N GLY A 148 -11.71 19.48 -16.91
CA GLY A 148 -11.41 18.65 -18.09
C GLY A 148 -10.62 17.37 -17.78
N LEU A 149 -10.56 16.98 -16.52
CA LEU A 149 -9.88 15.77 -16.03
C LEU A 149 -10.81 14.54 -15.99
N ALA A 150 -12.14 14.74 -15.98
CA ALA A 150 -13.12 13.69 -16.18
C ALA A 150 -13.74 13.81 -17.58
N TYR A 151 -13.73 12.73 -18.34
CA TYR A 151 -14.26 12.69 -19.71
C TYR A 151 -14.84 11.31 -20.02
N LYS A 152 -15.76 11.25 -20.99
CA LYS A 152 -16.35 9.98 -21.45
C LYS A 152 -15.82 9.61 -22.82
N LYS A 153 -15.42 8.35 -23.00
CA LYS A 153 -14.82 7.86 -24.25
C LYS A 153 -15.23 6.42 -24.51
N GLU A 154 -15.56 6.13 -25.77
CA GLU A 154 -15.72 4.77 -26.26
C GLU A 154 -14.35 4.17 -26.57
N MET A 155 -14.06 3.03 -25.92
CA MET A 155 -12.76 2.35 -26.05
C MET A 155 -12.85 0.89 -25.59
N PRO A 156 -11.92 0.03 -26.04
CA PRO A 156 -11.77 -1.30 -25.45
C PRO A 156 -11.31 -1.20 -24.00
N ILE A 157 -12.11 -1.76 -23.10
CA ILE A 157 -11.80 -1.84 -21.66
C ILE A 157 -11.65 -3.29 -21.22
N ASN A 158 -11.08 -3.50 -20.04
CA ASN A 158 -11.10 -4.78 -19.35
C ASN A 158 -12.51 -5.06 -18.83
N TRP A 159 -13.08 -6.18 -19.20
CA TRP A 159 -14.43 -6.57 -18.80
C TRP A 159 -14.41 -7.89 -18.05
N CYS A 160 -14.91 -7.90 -16.81
CA CYS A 160 -15.08 -9.11 -16.04
C CYS A 160 -16.37 -9.82 -16.48
N THR A 161 -16.23 -11.07 -16.98
CA THR A 161 -17.37 -11.85 -17.50
C THR A 161 -18.34 -12.31 -16.41
N SER A 162 -17.85 -12.50 -15.18
CA SER A 162 -18.67 -12.91 -14.03
C SER A 162 -19.30 -11.72 -13.32
N CYS A 163 -18.52 -10.68 -13.00
CA CYS A 163 -19.03 -9.46 -12.36
C CYS A 163 -19.85 -8.59 -13.33
N LYS A 164 -19.74 -8.79 -14.64
CA LYS A 164 -20.43 -8.04 -15.71
C LYS A 164 -20.19 -6.51 -15.57
N VAL A 165 -18.93 -6.14 -15.46
CA VAL A 165 -18.51 -4.75 -15.19
C VAL A 165 -17.17 -4.44 -15.86
N GLY A 166 -16.98 -3.17 -16.25
CA GLY A 166 -15.70 -2.62 -16.68
C GLY A 166 -14.73 -2.49 -15.51
N LEU A 167 -13.47 -2.84 -15.73
CA LEU A 167 -12.40 -2.80 -14.75
C LEU A 167 -11.30 -1.83 -15.19
N ALA A 168 -10.74 -1.12 -14.24
CA ALA A 168 -9.47 -0.41 -14.43
C ALA A 168 -8.31 -1.43 -14.62
N ASN A 169 -7.19 -0.99 -15.19
CA ASN A 169 -6.04 -1.87 -15.39
C ASN A 169 -5.49 -2.41 -14.06
N GLU A 170 -5.57 -1.60 -13.02
CA GLU A 170 -5.13 -1.91 -11.67
C GLU A 170 -5.95 -3.03 -11.00
N GLU A 171 -7.19 -3.25 -11.47
CA GLU A 171 -8.12 -4.27 -10.95
C GLU A 171 -7.98 -5.63 -11.69
N VAL A 172 -7.01 -5.74 -12.60
CA VAL A 172 -6.74 -6.98 -13.35
C VAL A 172 -5.38 -7.53 -12.93
N VAL A 173 -5.37 -8.74 -12.35
CA VAL A 173 -4.16 -9.41 -11.88
C VAL A 173 -3.97 -10.71 -12.64
N ASN A 174 -2.87 -10.84 -13.38
CA ASN A 174 -2.58 -12.03 -14.21
C ASN A 174 -3.73 -12.44 -15.17
N GLY A 175 -4.40 -11.44 -15.77
CA GLY A 175 -5.49 -11.65 -16.73
C GLY A 175 -6.84 -11.99 -16.12
N VAL A 176 -6.96 -12.01 -14.79
CA VAL A 176 -8.21 -12.28 -14.08
C VAL A 176 -8.66 -11.11 -13.22
N CYS A 177 -9.95 -11.05 -12.95
CA CYS A 177 -10.54 -10.04 -12.06
C CYS A 177 -10.03 -10.23 -10.64
N GLU A 178 -9.43 -9.19 -10.05
CA GLU A 178 -8.93 -9.20 -8.66
C GLU A 178 -10.02 -9.62 -7.65
N ARG A 179 -11.28 -9.28 -7.92
CA ARG A 179 -12.40 -9.52 -6.99
C ARG A 179 -12.96 -10.93 -7.01
N CYS A 180 -13.16 -11.51 -8.21
CA CYS A 180 -13.84 -12.80 -8.34
C CYS A 180 -12.97 -13.90 -8.92
N GLY A 181 -11.76 -13.58 -9.40
CA GLY A 181 -10.85 -14.54 -10.03
C GLY A 181 -11.28 -15.03 -11.42
N SER A 182 -12.37 -14.48 -12.00
CA SER A 182 -12.84 -14.87 -13.32
C SER A 182 -12.05 -14.19 -14.42
N GLU A 183 -12.07 -14.82 -15.60
CA GLU A 183 -11.44 -14.33 -16.82
C GLU A 183 -11.91 -12.89 -17.16
N VAL A 184 -10.96 -12.07 -17.57
CA VAL A 184 -11.18 -10.72 -18.07
C VAL A 184 -10.98 -10.69 -19.58
N VAL A 185 -11.98 -10.19 -20.29
CA VAL A 185 -11.97 -10.07 -21.76
C VAL A 185 -11.96 -8.59 -22.17
N ARG A 186 -11.62 -8.31 -23.42
CA ARG A 186 -11.74 -6.95 -23.98
C ARG A 186 -13.15 -6.72 -24.51
N LYS A 187 -13.77 -5.59 -24.12
CA LYS A 187 -15.09 -5.19 -24.57
C LYS A 187 -15.09 -3.69 -24.86
N VAL A 188 -15.61 -3.29 -26.02
CA VAL A 188 -15.75 -1.87 -26.37
C VAL A 188 -16.95 -1.30 -25.61
N LYS A 189 -16.71 -0.26 -24.81
CA LYS A 189 -17.70 0.42 -23.99
C LYS A 189 -17.42 1.91 -23.93
N SER A 190 -18.46 2.71 -23.73
CA SER A 190 -18.36 4.13 -23.44
C SER A 190 -18.23 4.31 -21.92
N GLU A 191 -17.04 4.67 -21.46
CA GLU A 191 -16.69 4.75 -20.03
C GLU A 191 -16.27 6.15 -19.63
N TRP A 192 -16.57 6.53 -18.40
CA TRP A 192 -15.95 7.68 -17.75
C TRP A 192 -14.51 7.37 -17.40
N MET A 193 -13.64 8.30 -17.74
CA MET A 193 -12.21 8.22 -17.51
C MET A 193 -11.77 9.41 -16.67
N LEU A 194 -10.83 9.20 -15.75
CA LEU A 194 -10.11 10.27 -15.07
C LEU A 194 -8.66 10.35 -15.57
N LYS A 195 -8.22 11.56 -15.96
CA LYS A 195 -6.86 11.82 -16.47
C LYS A 195 -5.81 11.79 -15.38
N ILE A 196 -5.62 10.64 -14.73
CA ILE A 196 -4.56 10.44 -13.75
C ILE A 196 -3.18 10.60 -14.39
N THR A 197 -3.06 10.38 -15.70
CA THR A 197 -1.82 10.55 -16.46
C THR A 197 -1.33 11.99 -16.47
N ASP A 198 -2.21 12.99 -16.40
CA ASP A 198 -1.83 14.40 -16.29
C ASP A 198 -1.13 14.73 -14.95
N TYR A 199 -1.23 13.82 -13.98
CA TYR A 199 -0.59 13.90 -12.68
C TYR A 199 0.61 12.96 -12.52
N ALA A 200 1.01 12.22 -13.55
CA ALA A 200 2.03 11.18 -13.48
C ALA A 200 3.36 11.69 -12.89
N ASP A 201 3.88 12.81 -13.38
CA ASP A 201 5.12 13.42 -12.85
C ASP A 201 4.95 13.90 -11.40
N LYS A 202 3.86 14.61 -11.09
CA LYS A 202 3.57 15.05 -9.71
C LYS A 202 3.45 13.88 -8.73
N LEU A 203 2.93 12.73 -9.19
CA LEU A 203 2.83 11.50 -8.39
C LEU A 203 4.20 10.87 -8.12
N ILE A 204 5.14 10.94 -9.06
CA ILE A 204 6.51 10.47 -8.89
C ILE A 204 7.30 11.43 -7.98
N GLU A 205 7.30 12.73 -8.31
CA GLU A 205 8.06 13.75 -7.60
C GLU A 205 7.64 13.87 -6.13
N GLY A 206 6.35 13.76 -5.85
CA GLY A 206 5.82 13.82 -4.49
C GLY A 206 6.32 12.71 -3.56
N LEU A 207 6.81 11.58 -4.12
CA LEU A 207 7.37 10.49 -3.30
C LEU A 207 8.70 10.85 -2.64
N ASP A 208 9.39 11.87 -3.12
CA ASP A 208 10.68 12.27 -2.56
C ASP A 208 10.52 13.07 -1.26
N GLY A 209 9.35 13.70 -1.06
CA GLY A 209 9.04 14.51 0.12
C GLY A 209 8.35 13.76 1.27
N VAL A 210 8.12 12.44 1.15
CA VAL A 210 7.36 11.64 2.11
C VAL A 210 8.14 10.43 2.62
N ASP A 211 7.84 10.02 3.86
CA ASP A 211 8.43 8.84 4.53
C ASP A 211 7.58 7.57 4.25
N TYR A 212 7.57 7.16 2.98
CA TYR A 212 6.97 5.87 2.60
C TYR A 212 8.04 4.79 2.57
N ILE A 213 7.69 3.57 2.98
CA ILE A 213 8.61 2.44 2.85
C ILE A 213 9.04 2.27 1.39
N GLU A 214 10.32 1.96 1.16
CA GLU A 214 10.93 1.95 -0.18
C GLU A 214 10.16 1.08 -1.17
N ARG A 215 9.68 -0.08 -0.72
CA ARG A 215 8.88 -0.99 -1.54
C ARG A 215 7.62 -0.33 -2.12
N VAL A 216 6.97 0.56 -1.38
CA VAL A 216 5.80 1.32 -1.87
C VAL A 216 6.23 2.34 -2.91
N LYS A 217 7.31 3.10 -2.66
CA LYS A 217 7.84 4.10 -3.62
C LYS A 217 8.24 3.45 -4.94
N VAL A 218 9.00 2.38 -4.89
CA VAL A 218 9.44 1.63 -6.08
C VAL A 218 8.24 1.06 -6.83
N SER A 219 7.27 0.49 -6.13
CA SER A 219 6.08 -0.09 -6.75
C SER A 219 5.26 0.97 -7.50
N GLN A 220 5.06 2.14 -6.92
CA GLN A 220 4.34 3.24 -7.59
C GLN A 220 5.13 3.82 -8.77
N LYS A 221 6.44 4.06 -8.61
CA LYS A 221 7.31 4.52 -9.70
C LYS A 221 7.29 3.56 -10.89
N ASN A 222 7.37 2.25 -10.63
CA ASN A 222 7.32 1.21 -11.67
C ASN A 222 5.95 1.12 -12.35
N TRP A 223 4.88 1.28 -11.58
CA TRP A 223 3.51 1.29 -12.12
C TRP A 223 3.25 2.49 -13.02
N ILE A 224 3.65 3.68 -12.59
CA ILE A 224 3.59 4.89 -13.41
C ILE A 224 4.49 4.73 -14.64
N GLY A 225 5.65 4.14 -14.47
CA GLY A 225 6.54 3.72 -15.55
C GLY A 225 6.93 4.87 -16.46
N ARG A 226 7.40 5.98 -15.87
CA ARG A 226 7.92 7.12 -16.62
C ARG A 226 9.14 6.72 -17.46
N SER A 227 9.09 6.97 -18.73
CA SER A 227 10.18 6.73 -19.65
C SER A 227 10.43 7.95 -20.54
N THR A 228 11.69 8.27 -20.75
CA THR A 228 12.10 9.32 -21.67
C THR A 228 12.73 8.70 -22.90
N GLY A 229 12.38 9.20 -24.09
CA GLY A 229 12.86 8.68 -25.34
C GLY A 229 12.54 9.65 -26.48
N ALA A 230 12.30 9.11 -27.64
CA ALA A 230 11.94 9.88 -28.83
C ALA A 230 10.74 9.24 -29.55
N GLU A 231 9.87 10.07 -30.09
CA GLU A 231 9.00 9.71 -31.22
C GLU A 231 9.81 9.84 -32.50
N VAL A 232 9.70 8.87 -33.41
CA VAL A 232 10.44 8.83 -34.65
C VAL A 232 9.50 8.44 -35.79
N ASP A 233 9.56 9.16 -36.89
CA ASP A 233 8.73 8.96 -38.10
C ASP A 233 9.51 8.14 -39.12
N PHE A 234 9.03 6.95 -39.45
CA PHE A 234 9.49 6.11 -40.53
C PHE A 234 8.55 6.32 -41.72
N SER A 235 9.06 6.82 -42.84
CA SER A 235 8.26 6.99 -44.07
C SER A 235 7.92 5.62 -44.67
N VAL A 236 6.69 5.44 -45.13
CA VAL A 236 6.29 4.26 -45.90
C VAL A 236 6.69 4.52 -47.36
N LYS A 237 7.46 3.60 -47.96
CA LYS A 237 8.03 3.76 -49.29
C LYS A 237 6.94 4.01 -50.34
N GLY A 238 7.08 5.09 -51.09
CA GLY A 238 6.14 5.46 -52.15
C GLY A 238 4.78 5.95 -51.68
N LYS A 239 4.61 6.23 -50.35
CA LYS A 239 3.39 6.73 -49.74
C LYS A 239 3.65 8.05 -49.01
N GLU A 240 2.59 8.83 -48.80
CA GLU A 240 2.65 10.03 -47.95
C GLU A 240 2.64 9.72 -46.46
N ASP A 241 2.21 8.49 -46.07
CA ASP A 241 2.08 8.08 -44.69
C ASP A 241 3.44 7.79 -44.06
N LYS A 242 3.43 7.98 -42.73
CA LYS A 242 4.56 7.67 -41.86
C LYS A 242 4.09 6.75 -40.75
N LEU A 243 4.94 5.81 -40.37
CA LEU A 243 4.80 5.02 -39.16
C LEU A 243 5.54 5.74 -38.05
N ARG A 244 4.82 6.33 -37.12
CA ARG A 244 5.40 6.95 -35.93
C ARG A 244 5.59 5.88 -34.85
N ILE A 245 6.81 5.80 -34.34
CA ILE A 245 7.13 4.91 -33.18
C ILE A 245 7.58 5.74 -32.01
N TYR A 246 7.47 5.15 -30.81
CA TYR A 246 8.14 5.64 -29.62
C TYR A 246 9.25 4.66 -29.18
N THR A 247 10.43 5.18 -28.88
CA THR A 247 11.54 4.36 -28.39
C THR A 247 12.32 5.06 -27.29
N THR A 248 12.72 4.32 -26.27
CA THR A 248 13.69 4.77 -25.25
C THR A 248 15.15 4.57 -25.71
N ARG A 249 15.32 3.95 -26.89
CA ARG A 249 16.59 3.54 -27.47
C ARG A 249 16.79 4.14 -28.86
N CYS A 250 16.59 5.47 -28.98
CA CYS A 250 16.84 6.17 -30.26
C CYS A 250 18.31 6.11 -30.69
N ASP A 251 19.24 5.88 -29.75
CA ASP A 251 20.66 5.60 -30.02
C ASP A 251 20.86 4.41 -30.95
N THR A 252 19.96 3.41 -30.96
CA THR A 252 20.08 2.17 -31.73
C THR A 252 19.39 2.22 -33.09
N LEU A 253 18.90 3.37 -33.56
CA LEU A 253 18.18 3.52 -34.82
C LEU A 253 18.94 2.99 -36.05
N PHE A 254 20.26 3.07 -36.07
CA PHE A 254 21.08 2.49 -37.14
C PHE A 254 21.03 0.95 -37.20
N GLY A 255 20.65 0.29 -36.08
CA GLY A 255 20.50 -1.16 -35.99
C GLY A 255 19.10 -1.69 -36.28
N VAL A 256 18.17 -0.81 -36.69
CA VAL A 256 16.81 -1.21 -37.05
C VAL A 256 16.82 -1.96 -38.37
N THR A 257 16.32 -3.20 -38.36
CA THR A 257 16.28 -4.06 -39.57
C THR A 257 14.88 -4.44 -40.02
N TYR A 258 13.87 -4.20 -39.23
CA TYR A 258 12.46 -4.35 -39.59
C TYR A 258 11.58 -3.50 -38.67
N MET A 259 10.31 -3.34 -39.04
CA MET A 259 9.27 -2.72 -38.24
C MET A 259 8.14 -3.72 -37.98
N VAL A 260 7.41 -3.50 -36.89
CA VAL A 260 6.23 -4.29 -36.57
C VAL A 260 5.07 -3.34 -36.25
N VAL A 261 3.91 -3.64 -36.83
CA VAL A 261 2.66 -2.95 -36.52
C VAL A 261 1.68 -3.91 -35.83
N SER A 262 0.82 -3.34 -35.00
CA SER A 262 -0.29 -4.06 -34.37
C SER A 262 -1.27 -4.58 -35.44
N PRO A 263 -1.94 -5.73 -35.20
CA PRO A 263 -3.01 -6.22 -36.06
C PRO A 263 -4.17 -5.23 -36.28
N GLU A 264 -4.35 -4.30 -35.36
CA GLU A 264 -5.39 -3.25 -35.39
C GLU A 264 -4.91 -1.92 -35.99
N HIS A 265 -3.66 -1.84 -36.46
CA HIS A 265 -3.10 -0.59 -36.94
C HIS A 265 -3.83 -0.06 -38.21
N PRO A 266 -4.26 1.22 -38.27
CA PRO A 266 -5.07 1.78 -39.35
C PRO A 266 -4.44 1.69 -40.74
N ILE A 267 -3.11 1.59 -40.82
CA ILE A 267 -2.38 1.51 -42.08
C ILE A 267 -2.77 0.27 -42.88
N LEU A 268 -3.13 -0.82 -42.18
CA LEU A 268 -3.53 -2.07 -42.84
C LEU A 268 -4.83 -1.92 -43.62
N ASP A 269 -5.84 -1.29 -43.02
CA ASP A 269 -7.12 -1.07 -43.68
C ASP A 269 -6.99 -0.01 -44.80
N LYS A 270 -6.13 0.99 -44.62
CA LYS A 270 -5.89 2.04 -45.60
C LYS A 270 -5.29 1.52 -46.90
N TYR A 271 -4.38 0.56 -46.80
CA TYR A 271 -3.68 0.01 -48.00
C TYR A 271 -4.09 -1.42 -48.33
N LYS A 272 -5.23 -1.87 -47.84
CA LYS A 272 -5.77 -3.21 -48.03
C LYS A 272 -5.66 -3.72 -49.48
N ASP A 273 -6.04 -2.90 -50.43
CA ASP A 273 -6.09 -3.26 -51.87
C ASP A 273 -4.70 -3.33 -52.54
N GLU A 274 -3.67 -2.82 -51.86
CA GLU A 274 -2.29 -2.80 -52.34
C GLU A 274 -1.41 -3.87 -51.65
N ILE A 275 -1.93 -4.51 -50.58
CA ILE A 275 -1.24 -5.56 -49.88
C ILE A 275 -1.44 -6.89 -50.61
N GLY A 276 -0.35 -7.45 -51.15
CA GLY A 276 -0.40 -8.68 -51.94
C GLY A 276 -0.87 -9.93 -51.23
N ASN A 277 -0.60 -10.02 -49.93
CA ASN A 277 -0.97 -11.16 -49.06
C ASN A 277 -2.04 -10.81 -48.01
N TRP A 278 -3.03 -9.99 -48.38
CA TRP A 278 -4.09 -9.53 -47.47
C TRP A 278 -4.81 -10.68 -46.75
N SER A 279 -5.08 -11.79 -47.44
CA SER A 279 -5.73 -12.94 -46.81
C SER A 279 -5.00 -13.52 -45.61
N ASP A 280 -3.67 -13.54 -45.63
CA ASP A 280 -2.84 -14.01 -44.53
C ASP A 280 -2.87 -13.04 -43.36
N ILE A 281 -2.86 -11.74 -43.66
CA ILE A 281 -2.98 -10.66 -42.67
C ILE A 281 -4.35 -10.69 -41.99
N GLU A 282 -5.43 -10.84 -42.76
CA GLU A 282 -6.78 -10.90 -42.24
C GLU A 282 -6.97 -12.12 -41.30
N ALA A 283 -6.49 -13.30 -41.73
CA ALA A 283 -6.51 -14.51 -40.91
C ALA A 283 -5.70 -14.32 -39.61
N TYR A 284 -4.54 -13.64 -39.67
CA TYR A 284 -3.74 -13.34 -38.49
C TYR A 284 -4.45 -12.35 -37.55
N ARG A 285 -5.12 -11.32 -38.09
CA ARG A 285 -5.93 -10.36 -37.31
C ARG A 285 -7.05 -11.07 -36.55
N GLU A 286 -7.75 -12.03 -37.19
CA GLU A 286 -8.81 -12.82 -36.57
C GLU A 286 -8.28 -13.70 -35.42
N GLN A 287 -7.08 -14.26 -35.57
CA GLN A 287 -6.45 -15.03 -34.49
C GLN A 287 -6.03 -14.13 -33.32
N ALA A 288 -5.42 -12.97 -33.63
CA ALA A 288 -4.98 -12.02 -32.63
C ALA A 288 -6.14 -11.42 -31.82
N ALA A 289 -7.28 -11.17 -32.47
CA ALA A 289 -8.49 -10.65 -31.84
C ALA A 289 -9.10 -11.58 -30.76
N LYS A 290 -8.77 -12.88 -30.79
CA LYS A 290 -9.21 -13.86 -29.79
C LYS A 290 -8.38 -13.85 -28.53
N LYS A 291 -7.22 -13.19 -28.53
CA LYS A 291 -6.27 -13.12 -27.41
C LYS A 291 -6.45 -11.83 -26.64
N SER A 292 -6.36 -11.92 -25.31
CA SER A 292 -6.26 -10.75 -24.44
C SER A 292 -4.90 -10.06 -24.59
N ASP A 293 -4.80 -8.77 -24.21
CA ASP A 293 -3.52 -8.05 -24.20
C ASP A 293 -2.47 -8.75 -23.31
N PHE A 294 -2.91 -9.40 -22.22
CA PHE A 294 -2.05 -10.17 -21.33
C PHE A 294 -1.46 -11.42 -22.01
N GLU A 295 -2.30 -12.19 -22.73
CA GLU A 295 -1.84 -13.35 -23.50
C GLU A 295 -0.90 -12.95 -24.62
N ARG A 296 -1.14 -11.78 -25.26
CA ARG A 296 -0.30 -11.25 -26.32
C ARG A 296 1.05 -10.75 -25.83
N SER A 297 1.13 -10.16 -24.63
CA SER A 297 2.35 -9.55 -24.11
C SER A 297 3.18 -10.46 -23.19
N GLU A 298 2.52 -11.20 -22.26
CA GLU A 298 3.22 -11.91 -21.18
C GLU A 298 3.27 -13.44 -21.39
N LEU A 299 2.24 -14.04 -22.01
CA LEU A 299 2.15 -15.49 -22.18
C LEU A 299 2.68 -16.00 -23.53
N ALA A 300 2.89 -15.11 -24.51
CA ALA A 300 3.35 -15.51 -25.85
C ALA A 300 4.82 -15.94 -25.83
N LYS A 301 5.04 -17.27 -25.70
CA LYS A 301 6.38 -17.88 -25.82
C LYS A 301 6.86 -17.94 -27.27
N ASP A 302 5.96 -18.15 -28.23
CA ASP A 302 6.28 -18.24 -29.65
C ASP A 302 6.04 -16.91 -30.36
N LYS A 303 7.06 -16.34 -30.99
CA LYS A 303 6.91 -15.12 -31.80
C LYS A 303 6.23 -15.48 -33.12
N THR A 304 5.09 -14.89 -33.35
CA THR A 304 4.29 -15.05 -34.59
C THR A 304 4.16 -13.71 -35.31
N GLY A 305 3.98 -13.73 -36.60
CA GLY A 305 3.80 -12.53 -37.41
C GLY A 305 3.69 -12.84 -38.89
N VAL A 306 3.22 -11.85 -39.66
CA VAL A 306 3.08 -11.91 -41.10
C VAL A 306 3.79 -10.71 -41.71
N CYS A 307 4.70 -10.93 -42.66
CA CYS A 307 5.31 -9.85 -43.44
C CYS A 307 4.24 -9.21 -44.36
N ILE A 308 4.19 -7.89 -44.43
CA ILE A 308 3.26 -7.18 -45.35
C ILE A 308 3.91 -7.18 -46.73
N ASP A 309 3.31 -7.86 -47.70
CA ASP A 309 3.74 -7.83 -49.06
C ASP A 309 3.25 -6.54 -49.78
N GLY A 310 4.21 -5.79 -50.33
CA GLY A 310 3.93 -4.52 -51.03
C GLY A 310 4.09 -3.25 -50.19
N LEU A 311 4.30 -3.33 -48.91
CA LEU A 311 4.61 -2.18 -48.03
C LEU A 311 5.94 -2.37 -47.31
N THR A 312 6.81 -1.35 -47.44
CA THR A 312 8.09 -1.28 -46.72
C THR A 312 8.25 0.10 -46.07
N ALA A 313 9.08 0.17 -45.04
CA ALA A 313 9.42 1.44 -44.40
C ALA A 313 10.85 1.89 -44.76
N ILE A 314 11.11 3.18 -44.69
CA ILE A 314 12.43 3.77 -44.85
C ILE A 314 12.96 4.14 -43.47
N ASN A 315 14.13 3.60 -43.12
CA ASN A 315 14.81 3.98 -41.87
C ASN A 315 15.30 5.43 -42.00
N PRO A 316 14.83 6.37 -41.16
CA PRO A 316 15.07 7.80 -41.34
C PRO A 316 16.53 8.24 -41.13
N VAL A 317 17.39 7.41 -40.48
CA VAL A 317 18.78 7.80 -40.19
C VAL A 317 19.77 7.33 -41.25
N ASN A 318 19.47 6.25 -41.98
CA ASN A 318 20.39 5.68 -42.98
C ASN A 318 19.76 5.48 -44.37
N GLY A 319 18.46 5.79 -44.53
CA GLY A 319 17.74 5.66 -45.78
C GLY A 319 17.50 4.24 -46.29
N LYS A 320 17.82 3.21 -45.45
CA LYS A 320 17.61 1.81 -45.84
C LYS A 320 16.13 1.44 -45.83
N GLU A 321 15.74 0.68 -46.84
CA GLU A 321 14.41 0.07 -46.91
C GLU A 321 14.37 -1.17 -46.02
N ILE A 322 13.33 -1.28 -45.19
CA ILE A 322 13.13 -2.35 -44.21
C ILE A 322 11.70 -2.90 -44.30
N PRO A 323 11.49 -4.23 -44.10
CA PRO A 323 10.17 -4.83 -44.14
C PRO A 323 9.31 -4.41 -42.94
N ILE A 324 8.00 -4.44 -43.14
CA ILE A 324 7.00 -4.22 -42.10
C ILE A 324 6.27 -5.53 -41.85
N TYR A 325 6.18 -5.95 -40.60
CA TYR A 325 5.45 -7.12 -40.12
C TYR A 325 4.21 -6.72 -39.36
N VAL A 326 3.18 -7.57 -39.41
CA VAL A 326 2.05 -7.54 -38.47
C VAL A 326 2.32 -8.58 -37.39
N SER A 327 2.27 -8.19 -36.13
CA SER A 327 2.43 -9.14 -35.03
C SER A 327 1.60 -8.77 -33.82
N ASP A 328 1.10 -9.79 -33.12
CA ASP A 328 0.19 -9.63 -31.99
C ASP A 328 0.85 -9.18 -30.69
N TYR A 329 2.20 -9.22 -30.60
CA TYR A 329 2.89 -8.67 -29.44
C TYR A 329 2.98 -7.13 -29.43
N VAL A 330 2.60 -6.46 -30.53
CA VAL A 330 2.46 -5.00 -30.60
C VAL A 330 1.01 -4.63 -30.35
N LEU A 331 0.78 -3.74 -29.39
CA LEU A 331 -0.56 -3.35 -28.94
C LEU A 331 -0.89 -1.92 -29.36
N MET A 332 -2.11 -1.70 -29.90
CA MET A 332 -2.63 -0.33 -30.13
C MET A 332 -2.87 0.44 -28.84
N SER A 333 -3.08 -0.28 -27.72
CA SER A 333 -3.28 0.32 -26.41
C SER A 333 -1.99 0.87 -25.79
N TYR A 334 -0.81 0.53 -26.36
CA TYR A 334 0.48 0.98 -25.88
C TYR A 334 1.29 1.68 -26.98
N GLY A 335 1.52 2.99 -26.84
CA GLY A 335 2.27 3.78 -27.81
C GLY A 335 1.46 4.12 -29.06
N THR A 336 2.09 3.93 -30.22
CA THR A 336 1.53 4.30 -31.54
C THR A 336 0.96 3.11 -32.32
N GLY A 337 1.01 1.90 -31.75
CA GLY A 337 0.68 0.67 -32.46
C GLY A 337 1.73 0.23 -33.49
N ALA A 338 2.87 0.88 -33.55
CA ALA A 338 4.02 0.54 -34.37
C ALA A 338 5.31 0.58 -33.54
N ILE A 339 6.23 -0.33 -33.81
CA ILE A 339 7.55 -0.36 -33.18
C ILE A 339 8.64 -0.54 -34.22
N MET A 340 9.84 -0.03 -33.94
CA MET A 340 11.07 -0.42 -34.60
C MET A 340 11.65 -1.65 -33.91
N ALA A 341 12.32 -2.51 -34.63
CA ALA A 341 12.98 -3.69 -34.09
C ALA A 341 14.48 -3.64 -34.26
N VAL A 342 15.22 -3.91 -33.17
CA VAL A 342 16.68 -3.90 -33.12
C VAL A 342 17.17 -5.25 -32.61
N PRO A 343 17.18 -6.28 -33.49
CA PRO A 343 17.37 -7.65 -33.07
C PRO A 343 18.75 -7.97 -32.46
N ALA A 344 19.76 -7.14 -32.73
CA ALA A 344 21.05 -7.30 -32.07
C ALA A 344 21.04 -6.94 -30.57
N HIS A 345 20.03 -6.17 -30.11
CA HIS A 345 20.00 -5.56 -28.76
C HIS A 345 18.70 -5.76 -27.97
N ASP A 346 17.76 -6.57 -28.45
CA ASP A 346 16.53 -6.95 -27.77
C ASP A 346 16.25 -8.44 -28.00
N ASP A 347 16.04 -9.21 -26.94
CA ASP A 347 15.83 -10.66 -27.01
C ASP A 347 14.58 -11.03 -27.81
N ARG A 348 13.51 -10.26 -27.69
CA ARG A 348 12.25 -10.51 -28.41
C ARG A 348 12.43 -10.26 -29.92
N ASP A 349 13.11 -9.18 -30.25
CA ASP A 349 13.42 -8.82 -31.65
C ASP A 349 14.39 -9.84 -32.25
N TRP A 350 15.35 -10.34 -31.44
CA TRP A 350 16.31 -11.37 -31.86
C TRP A 350 15.61 -12.69 -32.17
N GLU A 351 14.76 -13.18 -31.27
CA GLU A 351 13.99 -14.42 -31.48
C GLU A 351 13.13 -14.32 -32.75
N PHE A 352 12.48 -13.18 -32.98
CA PHE A 352 11.69 -12.90 -34.15
C PHE A 352 12.56 -12.88 -35.42
N ALA A 353 13.67 -12.14 -35.40
CA ALA A 353 14.59 -12.03 -36.53
C ALA A 353 15.20 -13.39 -36.91
N LYS A 354 15.60 -14.22 -35.92
CA LYS A 354 16.08 -15.59 -36.16
C LYS A 354 15.02 -16.46 -36.81
N LYS A 355 13.80 -16.36 -36.38
CA LYS A 355 12.66 -17.14 -36.93
C LYS A 355 12.36 -16.79 -38.39
N PHE A 356 12.42 -15.50 -38.70
CA PHE A 356 12.08 -15.00 -40.06
C PHE A 356 13.29 -14.74 -40.95
N GLY A 357 14.50 -15.05 -40.49
CA GLY A 357 15.74 -14.91 -41.29
C GLY A 357 16.11 -13.46 -41.55
N LEU A 358 15.84 -12.55 -40.62
CA LEU A 358 16.09 -11.12 -40.76
C LEU A 358 17.51 -10.74 -40.35
N PRO A 359 18.12 -9.66 -40.91
CA PRO A 359 19.47 -9.23 -40.59
C PRO A 359 19.63 -8.79 -39.12
N LEU A 360 20.80 -9.04 -38.56
CA LEU A 360 21.23 -8.57 -37.25
C LEU A 360 22.35 -7.54 -37.44
N ILE A 361 22.22 -6.36 -36.81
CA ILE A 361 23.22 -5.29 -36.89
C ILE A 361 23.55 -4.83 -35.47
N GLN A 362 24.73 -5.15 -34.97
CA GLN A 362 25.23 -4.65 -33.71
C GLN A 362 25.57 -3.15 -33.81
N VAL A 363 25.02 -2.33 -32.93
CA VAL A 363 25.23 -0.89 -32.86
C VAL A 363 25.71 -0.39 -31.51
N VAL A 364 25.70 -1.24 -30.47
CA VAL A 364 26.29 -0.96 -29.16
C VAL A 364 27.29 -2.07 -28.83
N ALA A 365 28.49 -1.70 -28.42
CA ALA A 365 29.53 -2.61 -28.01
C ALA A 365 30.04 -2.24 -26.61
N LYS A 366 30.42 -3.22 -25.81
CA LYS A 366 31.11 -3.01 -24.55
C LYS A 366 32.61 -2.87 -24.87
N ASP A 367 33.22 -1.82 -24.34
CA ASP A 367 34.64 -1.50 -24.61
C ASP A 367 34.98 -1.33 -26.12
N GLY A 368 33.94 -1.15 -26.98
CA GLY A 368 34.11 -0.99 -28.43
C GLY A 368 34.32 -2.28 -29.22
N GLU A 369 34.21 -3.45 -28.58
CA GLU A 369 34.38 -4.76 -29.23
C GLU A 369 33.04 -5.31 -29.77
N GLU A 370 33.08 -5.97 -30.94
CA GLU A 370 31.92 -6.69 -31.48
C GLU A 370 31.82 -8.07 -30.77
N VAL A 371 30.57 -8.48 -30.48
CA VAL A 371 30.27 -9.80 -29.91
C VAL A 371 29.54 -10.67 -30.94
N ASP A 372 29.49 -11.98 -30.73
CA ASP A 372 28.77 -12.90 -31.62
C ASP A 372 27.24 -12.79 -31.35
N ILE A 373 26.61 -11.86 -32.07
CA ILE A 373 25.14 -11.64 -32.01
C ILE A 373 24.36 -12.78 -32.70
N ASN A 374 25.00 -13.73 -33.34
CA ASN A 374 24.28 -14.87 -33.94
C ASN A 374 23.88 -15.92 -32.91
N GLU A 375 24.55 -16.00 -31.75
CA GLU A 375 24.22 -16.93 -30.68
C GLU A 375 23.13 -16.38 -29.74
N ALA A 376 23.19 -15.08 -29.44
CA ALA A 376 22.22 -14.39 -28.61
C ALA A 376 22.24 -12.86 -28.86
N ALA A 377 21.17 -12.15 -28.49
CA ALA A 377 21.16 -10.69 -28.48
C ALA A 377 22.14 -10.15 -27.42
N PHE A 378 22.82 -9.06 -27.74
CA PHE A 378 23.62 -8.30 -26.79
C PHE A 378 22.73 -7.27 -26.09
N THR A 379 22.18 -7.62 -24.93
CA THR A 379 21.19 -6.82 -24.20
C THR A 379 21.78 -5.94 -23.10
N ASP A 380 23.08 -6.09 -22.77
CA ASP A 380 23.78 -5.20 -21.81
C ASP A 380 24.16 -3.87 -22.48
N VAL A 381 23.15 -3.07 -22.79
CA VAL A 381 23.22 -1.84 -23.60
C VAL A 381 22.84 -0.58 -22.80
N ALA A 382 22.77 -0.66 -21.50
CA ALA A 382 22.55 0.52 -20.63
C ALA A 382 23.78 1.45 -20.68
N THR A 383 24.94 0.87 -20.79
CA THR A 383 26.25 1.50 -21.00
C THR A 383 26.92 0.90 -22.23
N GLY A 384 28.01 1.46 -22.69
CA GLY A 384 28.75 1.00 -23.87
C GLY A 384 28.94 2.11 -24.88
N VAL A 385 29.57 1.77 -25.98
CA VAL A 385 29.97 2.71 -27.04
C VAL A 385 29.28 2.33 -28.35
N LEU A 386 28.83 3.32 -29.07
CA LEU A 386 28.16 3.13 -30.35
C LEU A 386 29.18 2.73 -31.45
N ILE A 387 28.80 1.68 -32.19
CA ILE A 387 29.49 1.21 -33.41
C ILE A 387 28.49 1.10 -34.55
N ASN A 388 28.92 1.02 -35.80
CA ASN A 388 28.05 0.87 -36.99
C ASN A 388 26.91 1.92 -37.07
N SER A 389 27.14 3.11 -36.51
CA SER A 389 26.10 4.12 -36.24
C SER A 389 26.49 5.50 -36.76
N ASP A 390 27.31 5.58 -37.83
CA ASP A 390 27.74 6.79 -38.53
C ASP A 390 28.20 7.91 -37.56
N PHE A 391 27.52 9.04 -37.53
CA PHE A 391 27.85 10.20 -36.68
C PHE A 391 27.79 9.94 -35.15
N LEU A 392 27.26 8.80 -34.73
CA LEU A 392 27.23 8.37 -33.31
C LEU A 392 28.40 7.47 -32.94
N ASN A 393 29.17 6.97 -33.89
CA ASN A 393 30.29 6.05 -33.63
C ASN A 393 31.27 6.64 -32.60
N GLY A 394 31.64 5.83 -31.61
CA GLY A 394 32.57 6.21 -30.56
C GLY A 394 31.96 7.00 -29.41
N LEU A 395 30.64 7.35 -29.45
CA LEU A 395 29.95 7.99 -28.35
C LEU A 395 29.45 6.96 -27.34
N GLU A 396 29.45 7.32 -26.06
CA GLU A 396 28.74 6.56 -25.04
C GLU A 396 27.22 6.62 -25.30
N VAL A 397 26.49 5.58 -24.90
CA VAL A 397 25.03 5.44 -25.08
C VAL A 397 24.28 6.68 -24.62
N LYS A 398 24.66 7.30 -23.50
CA LYS A 398 23.99 8.51 -22.99
C LYS A 398 24.12 9.68 -23.97
N ASP A 399 25.33 9.97 -24.39
CA ASP A 399 25.64 11.10 -25.29
C ASP A 399 25.06 10.86 -26.69
N ALA A 400 25.03 9.59 -27.11
CA ALA A 400 24.44 9.18 -28.39
C ALA A 400 22.93 9.42 -28.41
N LYS A 401 22.21 9.16 -27.32
CA LYS A 401 20.77 9.45 -27.20
C LYS A 401 20.49 10.94 -27.34
N GLU A 402 21.22 11.77 -26.62
CA GLU A 402 21.06 13.23 -26.66
C GLU A 402 21.33 13.78 -28.08
N LYS A 403 22.41 13.32 -28.70
CA LYS A 403 22.79 13.71 -30.05
C LYS A 403 21.78 13.23 -31.11
N MET A 404 21.27 12.01 -30.95
CA MET A 404 20.24 11.48 -31.86
C MET A 404 18.94 12.26 -31.76
N ILE A 405 18.46 12.56 -30.55
CA ILE A 405 17.23 13.34 -30.35
C ILE A 405 17.38 14.70 -31.05
N LYS A 406 18.48 15.39 -30.85
CA LYS A 406 18.76 16.66 -31.49
C LYS A 406 18.76 16.55 -33.04
N PHE A 407 19.38 15.49 -33.58
CA PHE A 407 19.36 15.22 -35.02
C PHE A 407 17.95 14.98 -35.55
N LEU A 408 17.12 14.20 -34.84
CA LEU A 408 15.75 13.91 -35.22
C LEU A 408 14.88 15.20 -35.27
N GLU A 409 15.07 16.09 -34.29
CA GLU A 409 14.38 17.38 -34.21
C GLU A 409 14.83 18.34 -35.33
N GLU A 410 16.13 18.47 -35.56
CA GLU A 410 16.70 19.30 -36.63
C GLU A 410 16.25 18.86 -38.03
N LYS A 411 16.04 17.56 -38.22
CA LYS A 411 15.54 16.99 -39.47
C LYS A 411 14.02 16.99 -39.60
N GLY A 412 13.30 17.30 -38.54
CA GLY A 412 11.81 17.25 -38.50
C GLY A 412 11.25 15.83 -38.68
N ILE A 413 12.01 14.79 -38.27
CA ILE A 413 11.65 13.37 -38.39
C ILE A 413 11.40 12.70 -37.04
N GLY A 414 11.45 13.46 -35.96
CA GLY A 414 11.17 12.98 -34.62
C GLY A 414 11.33 14.09 -33.58
N GLN A 415 11.02 13.77 -32.35
CA GLN A 415 11.09 14.71 -31.22
C GLN A 415 11.31 13.98 -29.91
N ALA A 416 11.87 14.65 -28.91
CA ALA A 416 11.91 14.14 -27.55
C ALA A 416 10.49 13.87 -27.03
N LYS A 417 10.30 12.79 -26.30
CA LYS A 417 8.99 12.43 -25.72
C LYS A 417 9.18 11.73 -24.38
N THR A 418 8.39 12.17 -23.41
CA THR A 418 8.16 11.42 -22.17
C THR A 418 6.88 10.62 -22.33
N ASN A 419 6.92 9.35 -21.98
CA ASN A 419 5.78 8.44 -22.01
C ASN A 419 5.63 7.75 -20.66
N TYR A 420 4.44 7.22 -20.39
CA TYR A 420 4.09 6.54 -19.13
C TYR A 420 3.42 5.20 -19.43
N LYS A 421 3.68 4.19 -18.58
CA LYS A 421 2.90 2.93 -18.59
C LYS A 421 1.51 3.14 -18.02
N LEU A 422 1.39 4.05 -17.05
CA LEU A 422 0.12 4.44 -16.44
C LEU A 422 -0.89 4.84 -17.52
N ARG A 423 -2.13 4.41 -17.35
CA ARG A 423 -3.27 4.77 -18.19
C ARG A 423 -4.24 5.62 -17.40
N ASP A 424 -5.09 6.37 -18.11
CA ASP A 424 -6.21 7.04 -17.47
C ASP A 424 -7.10 6.04 -16.77
N TRP A 425 -7.62 6.45 -15.62
CA TRP A 425 -8.39 5.58 -14.73
C TRP A 425 -9.79 5.36 -15.30
N VAL A 426 -10.14 4.10 -15.63
CA VAL A 426 -11.51 3.70 -15.99
C VAL A 426 -12.39 3.83 -14.75
N PHE A 427 -13.26 4.84 -14.75
CA PHE A 427 -13.89 5.31 -13.53
C PHE A 427 -15.35 4.88 -13.36
N SER A 428 -16.11 4.70 -14.45
CA SER A 428 -17.52 4.26 -14.31
C SER A 428 -17.69 2.76 -14.13
N ARG A 429 -18.79 2.37 -13.48
CA ARG A 429 -19.19 1.00 -13.24
C ARG A 429 -20.65 0.77 -13.63
N GLN A 430 -20.92 -0.33 -14.33
CA GLN A 430 -22.24 -0.74 -14.77
C GLN A 430 -22.93 -1.55 -13.67
N ARG A 431 -22.97 -0.96 -12.48
CA ARG A 431 -23.50 -1.58 -11.26
C ARG A 431 -24.41 -0.61 -10.52
N TYR A 432 -25.28 -1.15 -9.67
CA TYR A 432 -26.22 -0.35 -8.90
C TYR A 432 -25.59 0.28 -7.65
N TRP A 433 -24.83 -0.52 -6.87
CA TRP A 433 -24.37 -0.11 -5.56
C TRP A 433 -23.07 0.71 -5.65
N GLY A 434 -23.22 1.99 -5.91
CA GLY A 434 -22.16 2.98 -6.03
C GLY A 434 -22.71 4.39 -6.06
N GLU A 435 -21.85 5.40 -5.90
CA GLU A 435 -22.24 6.81 -5.99
C GLU A 435 -22.72 7.13 -7.40
N PRO A 436 -23.93 7.72 -7.55
CA PRO A 436 -24.38 8.20 -8.87
C PRO A 436 -23.47 9.28 -9.42
N ILE A 437 -23.15 9.21 -10.71
CA ILE A 437 -22.37 10.23 -11.41
C ILE A 437 -23.28 11.44 -11.72
N PRO A 438 -22.95 12.65 -11.22
CA PRO A 438 -23.83 13.81 -11.29
C PRO A 438 -23.79 14.53 -12.65
N ILE A 439 -23.98 13.77 -13.73
CA ILE A 439 -23.97 14.24 -15.13
C ILE A 439 -25.30 13.91 -15.80
N VAL A 440 -25.70 14.78 -16.72
CA VAL A 440 -26.89 14.62 -17.59
C VAL A 440 -26.43 14.57 -19.03
N HIS A 441 -26.97 13.64 -19.80
CA HIS A 441 -26.77 13.52 -21.25
C HIS A 441 -27.90 14.26 -21.98
N CYS A 442 -27.53 15.27 -22.72
CA CYS A 442 -28.46 16.07 -23.55
C CYS A 442 -28.04 16.01 -25.03
N ASP A 443 -28.97 15.67 -25.93
CA ASP A 443 -28.64 15.56 -27.35
C ASP A 443 -28.13 16.88 -27.97
N LYS A 444 -28.55 18.01 -27.38
CA LYS A 444 -28.13 19.34 -27.84
C LYS A 444 -26.85 19.85 -27.16
N CYS A 445 -26.70 19.59 -25.85
CA CYS A 445 -25.63 20.20 -25.05
C CYS A 445 -24.49 19.20 -24.70
N GLY A 446 -24.65 17.90 -25.00
CA GLY A 446 -23.71 16.85 -24.64
C GLY A 446 -23.78 16.49 -23.16
N TYR A 447 -22.65 16.28 -22.54
CA TYR A 447 -22.54 15.98 -21.11
C TYR A 447 -22.62 17.26 -20.29
N VAL A 448 -23.64 17.38 -19.45
CA VAL A 448 -23.92 18.59 -18.67
C VAL A 448 -23.89 18.23 -17.18
N PRO A 449 -23.05 18.90 -16.37
CA PRO A 449 -23.03 18.68 -14.93
C PRO A 449 -24.32 19.23 -14.31
N ILE A 450 -24.84 18.53 -13.28
CA ILE A 450 -25.92 19.10 -12.47
C ILE A 450 -25.37 20.25 -11.61
N ASP A 451 -26.26 21.14 -11.15
CA ASP A 451 -25.86 22.23 -10.27
C ASP A 451 -25.43 21.69 -8.90
N GLU A 452 -24.36 22.27 -8.32
CA GLU A 452 -23.81 21.82 -7.04
C GLU A 452 -24.84 21.93 -5.90
N SER A 453 -25.81 22.85 -6.00
CA SER A 453 -26.90 22.99 -5.03
C SER A 453 -27.89 21.83 -5.05
N GLN A 454 -27.88 21.00 -6.09
CA GLN A 454 -28.72 19.80 -6.20
C GLN A 454 -28.05 18.54 -5.65
N LEU A 455 -26.82 18.65 -5.17
CA LEU A 455 -26.13 17.53 -4.52
C LEU A 455 -26.68 17.31 -3.09
N PRO A 456 -26.80 16.06 -2.60
CA PRO A 456 -26.46 14.83 -3.31
C PRO A 456 -27.49 14.43 -4.37
N LEU A 457 -27.03 13.97 -5.53
CA LEU A 457 -27.86 13.16 -6.44
C LEU A 457 -28.04 11.79 -5.79
N LEU A 458 -29.23 11.52 -5.28
CA LEU A 458 -29.49 10.29 -4.51
C LEU A 458 -29.51 9.05 -5.41
N LEU A 459 -28.93 7.96 -4.90
CA LEU A 459 -29.11 6.64 -5.48
C LEU A 459 -30.57 6.21 -5.29
N PRO A 460 -31.33 5.93 -6.36
CA PRO A 460 -32.74 5.57 -6.23
C PRO A 460 -32.90 4.17 -5.64
N GLU A 461 -33.99 3.94 -4.90
CA GLU A 461 -34.33 2.59 -4.46
C GLU A 461 -34.86 1.76 -5.62
N VAL A 462 -34.43 0.51 -5.72
CA VAL A 462 -34.77 -0.42 -6.80
C VAL A 462 -35.23 -1.75 -6.26
N ASP A 463 -36.23 -2.36 -6.93
CA ASP A 463 -36.67 -3.71 -6.61
C ASP A 463 -35.72 -4.80 -7.16
N SER A 464 -35.01 -4.50 -8.24
CA SER A 464 -34.03 -5.38 -8.86
C SER A 464 -32.77 -4.62 -9.26
N TYR A 465 -31.62 -5.16 -8.89
CA TYR A 465 -30.29 -4.59 -9.17
C TYR A 465 -29.32 -5.60 -9.78
N MET A 466 -29.88 -6.63 -10.41
CA MET A 466 -29.05 -7.66 -11.06
C MET A 466 -28.25 -7.09 -12.23
N PRO A 467 -26.96 -7.42 -12.34
CA PRO A 467 -26.13 -7.00 -13.47
C PRO A 467 -26.72 -7.51 -14.79
N THR A 468 -26.66 -6.68 -15.83
CA THR A 468 -27.20 -7.01 -17.16
C THR A 468 -26.16 -7.71 -18.04
N ASP A 469 -26.61 -8.57 -18.94
CA ASP A 469 -25.71 -9.28 -19.88
C ASP A 469 -25.20 -8.36 -21.01
N ASN A 470 -25.98 -7.32 -21.38
CA ASN A 470 -25.59 -6.34 -22.39
C ASN A 470 -24.55 -5.33 -21.86
N GLY A 471 -24.32 -5.32 -20.54
CA GLY A 471 -23.38 -4.43 -19.89
C GLY A 471 -23.89 -3.01 -19.67
N GLU A 472 -25.20 -2.81 -19.65
CA GLU A 472 -25.81 -1.58 -19.16
C GLU A 472 -26.01 -1.64 -17.65
N SER A 473 -25.99 -0.49 -17.00
CA SER A 473 -26.30 -0.39 -15.57
C SER A 473 -27.74 -0.78 -15.28
N PRO A 474 -28.04 -1.47 -14.16
CA PRO A 474 -29.42 -1.70 -13.72
C PRO A 474 -30.25 -0.41 -13.59
N LEU A 475 -29.61 0.72 -13.33
CA LEU A 475 -30.27 2.04 -13.26
C LEU A 475 -30.86 2.48 -14.60
N ALA A 476 -30.35 2.01 -15.73
CA ALA A 476 -30.86 2.36 -17.06
C ALA A 476 -32.34 1.94 -17.26
N ALA A 477 -32.80 0.93 -16.54
CA ALA A 477 -34.19 0.47 -16.57
C ALA A 477 -35.17 1.38 -15.78
N MET A 478 -34.65 2.29 -14.96
CA MET A 478 -35.46 3.19 -14.12
C MET A 478 -35.81 4.48 -14.85
N THR A 479 -36.76 4.37 -15.79
CA THR A 479 -37.14 5.50 -16.69
C THR A 479 -37.52 6.78 -15.96
N ASP A 480 -38.20 6.69 -14.81
CA ASP A 480 -38.66 7.85 -14.03
C ASP A 480 -37.47 8.59 -13.38
N TRP A 481 -36.41 7.86 -12.99
CA TRP A 481 -35.20 8.45 -12.46
C TRP A 481 -34.28 8.92 -13.58
N VAL A 482 -34.15 8.16 -14.65
CA VAL A 482 -33.23 8.46 -15.78
C VAL A 482 -33.65 9.71 -16.51
N ASN A 483 -34.97 9.86 -16.83
CA ASN A 483 -35.46 10.98 -17.60
C ASN A 483 -35.48 12.26 -16.76
N THR A 484 -34.92 13.34 -17.31
CA THR A 484 -34.81 14.63 -16.64
C THR A 484 -34.75 15.77 -17.65
N SER A 485 -34.68 17.00 -17.15
CA SER A 485 -34.43 18.19 -17.98
C SER A 485 -32.96 18.55 -17.97
N CYS A 486 -32.45 19.00 -19.11
CA CYS A 486 -31.08 19.50 -19.23
C CYS A 486 -30.88 20.78 -18.40
N PRO A 487 -29.92 20.85 -17.49
CA PRO A 487 -29.63 22.05 -16.71
C PRO A 487 -29.21 23.27 -17.54
N CYS A 488 -28.69 23.03 -18.75
CA CYS A 488 -28.20 24.09 -19.65
C CYS A 488 -29.30 24.67 -20.52
N CYS A 489 -30.10 23.83 -21.22
CA CYS A 489 -31.06 24.29 -22.21
C CYS A 489 -32.54 24.04 -21.85
N GLY A 490 -32.81 23.37 -20.72
CA GLY A 490 -34.17 23.01 -20.29
C GLY A 490 -34.85 21.91 -21.10
N GLY A 491 -34.21 21.42 -22.17
CA GLY A 491 -34.73 20.35 -23.00
C GLY A 491 -34.70 18.98 -22.35
N SER A 492 -35.33 17.96 -22.98
CA SER A 492 -35.29 16.57 -22.52
C SER A 492 -33.84 16.07 -22.46
N ALA A 493 -33.52 15.35 -21.40
CA ALA A 493 -32.21 14.81 -21.15
C ALA A 493 -32.30 13.53 -20.29
N LYS A 494 -31.17 12.80 -20.17
CA LYS A 494 -31.08 11.58 -19.36
C LYS A 494 -29.96 11.70 -18.35
N ARG A 495 -30.19 11.27 -17.12
CA ARG A 495 -29.13 11.12 -16.13
C ARG A 495 -28.16 10.02 -16.53
N GLU A 496 -26.89 10.18 -16.15
CA GLU A 496 -25.91 9.10 -16.24
C GLU A 496 -26.38 7.91 -15.38
N THR A 497 -26.27 6.71 -15.92
CA THR A 497 -26.73 5.47 -15.27
C THR A 497 -25.60 4.63 -14.71
N ASP A 498 -24.37 4.86 -15.14
CA ASP A 498 -23.20 4.26 -14.49
C ASP A 498 -22.96 4.90 -13.12
N THR A 499 -22.38 4.15 -12.21
CA THR A 499 -21.98 4.62 -10.88
C THR A 499 -20.47 4.75 -10.78
N MET A 500 -19.99 5.48 -9.77
CA MET A 500 -18.57 5.57 -9.46
C MET A 500 -18.05 4.25 -8.86
N PRO A 501 -16.76 3.94 -8.98
CA PRO A 501 -16.18 2.78 -8.32
C PRO A 501 -16.08 3.01 -6.81
N GLN A 502 -15.96 1.94 -6.02
CA GLN A 502 -15.71 2.03 -4.57
C GLN A 502 -14.49 2.91 -4.22
N TRP A 503 -13.51 2.96 -5.12
CA TRP A 503 -12.30 3.78 -4.96
C TRP A 503 -12.55 5.29 -4.96
N ALA A 504 -13.69 5.74 -5.47
CA ALA A 504 -14.07 7.15 -5.43
C ALA A 504 -14.29 7.62 -3.98
N GLY A 505 -15.15 6.93 -3.24
CA GLY A 505 -15.40 7.23 -1.83
C GLY A 505 -14.16 7.09 -0.96
N SER A 506 -13.34 6.07 -1.19
CA SER A 506 -12.12 5.84 -0.41
C SER A 506 -10.96 6.79 -0.77
N SER A 507 -11.04 7.54 -1.88
CA SER A 507 -9.96 8.44 -2.30
C SER A 507 -9.83 9.72 -1.47
N TRP A 508 -10.81 10.05 -0.63
CA TRP A 508 -10.81 11.30 0.14
C TRP A 508 -11.29 11.17 1.59
N TYR A 509 -11.60 9.99 2.07
CA TYR A 509 -12.20 9.72 3.40
C TYR A 509 -11.39 10.30 4.56
N PHE A 510 -10.07 10.32 4.45
CA PHE A 510 -9.16 10.91 5.44
C PHE A 510 -9.37 12.43 5.59
N LEU A 511 -9.88 13.12 4.59
CA LEU A 511 -10.29 14.52 4.67
C LEU A 511 -11.58 14.66 5.47
N ARG A 512 -12.56 13.79 5.19
CA ARG A 512 -13.86 13.84 5.88
C ARG A 512 -13.75 13.60 7.37
N TYR A 513 -12.86 12.70 7.80
CA TYR A 513 -12.62 12.45 9.22
C TYR A 513 -12.20 13.71 10.01
N THR A 514 -11.59 14.69 9.35
CA THR A 514 -11.18 15.93 10.02
C THR A 514 -12.37 16.80 10.48
N ASP A 515 -13.52 16.68 9.79
CA ASP A 515 -14.74 17.45 10.07
C ASP A 515 -15.98 16.74 9.47
N PRO A 516 -16.37 15.56 10.03
CA PRO A 516 -17.34 14.67 9.38
C PRO A 516 -18.77 15.19 9.36
N HIS A 517 -19.10 16.16 10.22
CA HIS A 517 -20.46 16.70 10.34
C HIS A 517 -20.65 18.03 9.59
N ASN A 518 -19.63 18.48 8.84
CA ASN A 518 -19.72 19.70 8.05
C ASN A 518 -20.72 19.53 6.89
N THR A 519 -21.73 20.41 6.82
CA THR A 519 -22.75 20.39 5.77
C THR A 519 -22.42 21.35 4.62
N GLU A 520 -21.53 22.31 4.82
CA GLU A 520 -21.21 23.39 3.88
C GLU A 520 -19.98 23.07 2.99
N ALA A 521 -19.09 22.22 3.48
CA ALA A 521 -17.87 21.82 2.79
C ALA A 521 -17.53 20.35 3.08
N LEU A 522 -16.65 19.74 2.30
CA LEU A 522 -16.15 18.38 2.58
C LEU A 522 -15.48 18.29 3.96
N ALA A 523 -14.86 19.39 4.40
CA ALA A 523 -14.38 19.69 5.74
C ALA A 523 -14.01 21.18 5.80
N SER A 524 -13.97 21.78 7.01
CA SER A 524 -13.58 23.18 7.17
C SER A 524 -12.10 23.39 6.85
N LYS A 525 -11.77 24.56 6.33
CA LYS A 525 -10.36 24.92 6.02
C LYS A 525 -9.48 24.90 7.26
N GLU A 526 -10.02 25.24 8.42
CA GLU A 526 -9.30 25.20 9.70
C GLU A 526 -8.95 23.77 10.09
N ALA A 527 -9.91 22.86 10.06
CA ALA A 527 -9.69 21.45 10.36
C ALA A 527 -8.68 20.82 9.39
N LEU A 528 -8.82 21.07 8.07
CA LEU A 528 -7.87 20.59 7.08
C LEU A 528 -6.47 21.12 7.32
N LYS A 529 -6.32 22.42 7.63
CA LYS A 529 -5.02 23.02 7.90
C LYS A 529 -4.34 22.46 9.15
N TYR A 530 -5.14 22.11 10.16
CA TYR A 530 -4.62 21.57 11.42
C TYR A 530 -4.25 20.10 11.30
N TRP A 531 -5.13 19.27 10.71
CA TRP A 531 -4.96 17.82 10.72
C TRP A 531 -4.04 17.28 9.62
N LEU A 532 -3.96 17.96 8.46
CA LEU A 532 -3.16 17.48 7.32
C LEU A 532 -1.70 17.93 7.38
N PRO A 533 -0.79 17.15 6.79
CA PRO A 533 -1.01 15.80 6.25
C PRO A 533 -1.29 14.79 7.37
N VAL A 534 -1.83 13.62 7.02
CA VAL A 534 -1.91 12.47 7.92
C VAL A 534 -0.49 12.11 8.37
N ASP A 535 -0.25 11.99 9.69
CA ASP A 535 1.10 11.78 10.21
C ASP A 535 1.60 10.36 9.95
N TRP A 536 0.74 9.36 10.16
CA TRP A 536 1.08 7.97 9.89
C TRP A 536 -0.11 7.21 9.35
N TYR A 537 0.05 6.65 8.16
CA TYR A 537 -0.91 5.80 7.49
C TYR A 537 -0.38 4.37 7.34
N ASN A 538 -1.14 3.38 7.80
CA ASN A 538 -0.80 1.96 7.63
C ASN A 538 -1.89 1.22 6.87
N GLY A 539 -1.49 0.38 5.92
CA GLY A 539 -2.43 -0.42 5.11
C GLY A 539 -1.75 -1.52 4.31
N GLY A 540 -2.54 -2.30 3.58
CA GLY A 540 -2.09 -3.42 2.78
C GLY A 540 -1.19 -3.03 1.60
N MET A 541 -0.27 -3.92 1.22
CA MET A 541 0.60 -3.71 0.06
C MET A 541 -0.18 -3.79 -1.26
N GLU A 542 -1.27 -4.53 -1.31
CA GLU A 542 -2.16 -4.66 -2.46
C GLU A 542 -2.75 -3.32 -2.91
N HIS A 543 -2.91 -2.37 -1.98
CA HIS A 543 -3.46 -1.05 -2.27
C HIS A 543 -2.44 -0.05 -2.80
N THR A 544 -1.17 -0.43 -2.94
CA THR A 544 -0.08 0.49 -3.35
C THR A 544 -0.35 1.15 -4.70
N THR A 545 -0.85 0.41 -5.67
CA THR A 545 -1.17 0.88 -7.04
C THR A 545 -2.67 1.07 -7.29
N LEU A 546 -3.50 0.85 -6.27
CA LEU A 546 -4.95 1.05 -6.26
C LEU A 546 -5.31 2.29 -5.42
N HIS A 547 -5.93 2.07 -4.26
CA HIS A 547 -6.40 3.13 -3.36
C HIS A 547 -5.33 4.20 -3.07
N LEU A 548 -4.10 3.82 -2.76
CA LEU A 548 -3.04 4.77 -2.40
C LEU A 548 -2.69 5.71 -3.57
N LEU A 549 -2.65 5.17 -4.80
CA LEU A 549 -2.37 5.96 -6.00
C LEU A 549 -3.54 6.91 -6.30
N TYR A 550 -4.77 6.42 -6.24
CA TYR A 550 -5.98 7.20 -6.50
C TYR A 550 -6.19 8.31 -5.47
N SER A 551 -6.01 8.02 -4.19
CA SER A 551 -6.13 9.01 -3.11
C SER A 551 -5.08 10.11 -3.22
N ARG A 552 -3.86 9.79 -3.62
CA ARG A 552 -2.80 10.76 -3.89
C ARG A 552 -3.14 11.64 -5.11
N PHE A 553 -3.68 11.06 -6.16
CA PHE A 553 -4.15 11.80 -7.34
C PHE A 553 -5.26 12.81 -6.98
N TRP A 554 -6.30 12.36 -6.30
CA TRP A 554 -7.40 13.23 -5.88
C TRP A 554 -6.94 14.33 -4.93
N HIS A 555 -6.08 14.00 -3.99
CA HIS A 555 -5.52 14.99 -3.06
C HIS A 555 -4.69 16.06 -3.76
N LYS A 556 -3.82 15.67 -4.70
CA LYS A 556 -3.03 16.62 -5.53
C LYS A 556 -3.94 17.53 -6.37
N PHE A 557 -4.99 16.98 -6.93
CA PHE A 557 -5.99 17.78 -7.64
C PHE A 557 -6.66 18.77 -6.70
N LEU A 558 -7.10 18.35 -5.53
CA LEU A 558 -7.70 19.24 -4.52
C LEU A 558 -6.70 20.30 -4.00
N TYR A 559 -5.42 19.96 -3.95
CA TYR A 559 -4.36 20.93 -3.64
C TYR A 559 -4.24 22.00 -4.73
N ASP A 560 -4.22 21.61 -6.00
CA ASP A 560 -4.21 22.55 -7.13
C ASP A 560 -5.47 23.44 -7.16
N GLN A 561 -6.60 22.95 -6.64
CA GLN A 561 -7.84 23.73 -6.49
C GLN A 561 -7.86 24.60 -5.21
N GLY A 562 -6.83 24.57 -4.38
CA GLY A 562 -6.75 25.33 -3.12
C GLY A 562 -7.72 24.86 -2.02
N VAL A 563 -8.17 23.61 -2.11
CA VAL A 563 -9.10 22.99 -1.13
C VAL A 563 -8.33 22.42 0.07
N VAL A 564 -7.20 21.77 -0.17
CA VAL A 564 -6.36 21.17 0.87
C VAL A 564 -5.01 21.90 0.97
N PRO A 565 -4.37 21.91 2.17
CA PRO A 565 -3.20 22.74 2.42
C PRO A 565 -1.86 22.10 2.02
N THR A 566 -1.84 20.79 1.73
CA THR A 566 -0.61 20.03 1.48
C THR A 566 -0.64 19.33 0.13
N PRO A 567 0.50 19.20 -0.57
CA PRO A 567 0.56 18.52 -1.87
C PRO A 567 0.50 16.99 -1.78
N GLU A 568 0.72 16.42 -0.59
CA GLU A 568 0.60 14.98 -0.31
C GLU A 568 -0.35 14.73 0.87
N PRO A 569 -1.18 13.67 0.80
CA PRO A 569 -2.15 13.37 1.84
C PRO A 569 -1.53 12.78 3.11
N TYR A 570 -0.46 11.99 2.96
CA TYR A 570 0.14 11.20 4.01
C TYR A 570 1.63 11.50 4.13
N GLN A 571 2.13 11.76 5.37
CA GLN A 571 3.54 11.99 5.61
C GLN A 571 4.33 10.68 5.68
N LYS A 572 3.82 9.70 6.44
CA LYS A 572 4.44 8.37 6.60
C LYS A 572 3.49 7.28 6.16
N ARG A 573 3.98 6.33 5.35
CA ARG A 573 3.21 5.16 4.91
C ARG A 573 3.98 3.87 5.18
N THR A 574 3.37 2.99 5.96
CA THR A 574 3.88 1.65 6.27
C THR A 574 2.89 0.58 5.85
N SER A 575 3.36 -0.65 5.77
CA SER A 575 2.52 -1.81 5.48
C SER A 575 2.74 -2.91 6.50
N HIS A 576 1.72 -3.71 6.72
CA HIS A 576 1.76 -4.86 7.60
C HIS A 576 1.88 -6.16 6.79
N GLY A 577 2.44 -7.20 7.44
CA GLY A 577 2.45 -8.54 6.91
C GLY A 577 1.11 -9.24 7.09
N MET A 578 0.84 -10.20 6.23
CA MET A 578 -0.40 -10.98 6.25
C MET A 578 -0.37 -12.04 7.36
N ILE A 579 -1.48 -12.22 8.07
CA ILE A 579 -1.67 -13.40 8.95
C ILE A 579 -2.18 -14.56 8.09
N LEU A 580 -1.40 -15.64 8.09
CA LEU A 580 -1.67 -16.89 7.39
C LEU A 580 -2.35 -17.88 8.34
N GLY A 581 -3.02 -18.89 7.78
CA GLY A 581 -3.50 -20.04 8.55
C GLY A 581 -2.36 -20.83 9.20
N GLU A 582 -2.66 -21.75 10.08
CA GLU A 582 -1.65 -22.59 10.76
C GLU A 582 -0.75 -23.39 9.81
N ASN A 583 -1.28 -23.71 8.62
CA ASN A 583 -0.54 -24.40 7.56
C ASN A 583 0.33 -23.47 6.68
N GLY A 584 0.42 -22.17 7.00
CA GLY A 584 1.15 -21.18 6.23
C GLY A 584 0.45 -20.70 4.94
N GLU A 585 -0.81 -21.07 4.72
CA GLU A 585 -1.59 -20.62 3.56
C GLU A 585 -2.43 -19.39 3.89
N LYS A 586 -2.74 -18.57 2.86
CA LYS A 586 -3.65 -17.44 2.99
C LYS A 586 -5.01 -17.89 3.52
N MET A 587 -5.49 -17.24 4.57
CA MET A 587 -6.84 -17.47 5.09
C MET A 587 -7.89 -17.07 4.05
N SER A 588 -8.84 -17.98 3.78
CA SER A 588 -10.00 -17.68 2.96
C SER A 588 -11.21 -18.50 3.39
N LYS A 589 -12.41 -17.93 3.18
CA LYS A 589 -13.67 -18.61 3.52
C LYS A 589 -13.85 -19.90 2.70
N SER A 590 -13.38 -19.91 1.46
CA SER A 590 -13.46 -21.08 0.57
C SER A 590 -12.58 -22.25 1.03
N ARG A 591 -11.51 -21.97 1.76
CA ARG A 591 -10.60 -22.98 2.34
C ARG A 591 -11.01 -23.44 3.73
N GLY A 592 -11.95 -22.75 4.38
CA GLY A 592 -12.41 -23.06 5.74
C GLY A 592 -11.34 -22.84 6.84
N ASN A 593 -10.28 -22.09 6.56
CA ASN A 593 -9.15 -21.84 7.48
C ASN A 593 -9.16 -20.44 8.11
N VAL A 594 -10.29 -19.74 8.05
CA VAL A 594 -10.44 -18.39 8.65
C VAL A 594 -10.64 -18.54 10.15
N VAL A 595 -9.85 -17.81 10.94
CA VAL A 595 -10.02 -17.68 12.39
C VAL A 595 -10.83 -16.42 12.69
N ASN A 596 -11.93 -16.58 13.45
CA ASN A 596 -12.79 -15.46 13.84
C ASN A 596 -12.22 -14.81 15.11
N PRO A 597 -11.99 -13.48 15.13
CA PRO A 597 -11.53 -12.80 16.34
C PRO A 597 -12.50 -12.92 17.52
N ASP A 598 -13.83 -13.03 17.29
CA ASP A 598 -14.80 -13.20 18.36
C ASP A 598 -14.54 -14.46 19.20
N ASP A 599 -14.16 -15.59 18.55
CA ASP A 599 -13.89 -16.86 19.23
C ASP A 599 -12.65 -16.75 20.14
N ILE A 600 -11.65 -16.02 19.66
CA ILE A 600 -10.40 -15.79 20.43
C ILE A 600 -10.68 -14.84 21.60
N VAL A 601 -11.43 -13.77 21.37
CA VAL A 601 -11.80 -12.80 22.43
C VAL A 601 -12.67 -13.47 23.50
N ASP A 602 -13.61 -14.32 23.10
CA ASP A 602 -14.47 -15.02 24.07
C ASP A 602 -13.69 -15.97 24.99
N VAL A 603 -12.72 -16.70 24.44
CA VAL A 603 -11.92 -17.69 25.20
C VAL A 603 -10.77 -17.06 25.96
N TYR A 604 -10.03 -16.15 25.32
CA TYR A 604 -8.75 -15.66 25.87
C TYR A 604 -8.75 -14.16 26.22
N GLY A 605 -9.69 -13.39 25.71
CA GLY A 605 -9.80 -11.94 25.92
C GLY A 605 -9.18 -11.11 24.79
N ALA A 606 -9.67 -9.86 24.66
CA ALA A 606 -9.21 -8.90 23.67
C ALA A 606 -7.74 -8.52 23.87
N ASP A 607 -7.32 -8.25 25.10
CA ASP A 607 -5.92 -7.92 25.40
C ASP A 607 -4.95 -9.06 25.02
N THR A 608 -5.40 -10.31 25.12
CA THR A 608 -4.60 -11.47 24.68
C THR A 608 -4.45 -11.47 23.15
N LEU A 609 -5.53 -11.26 22.41
CA LEU A 609 -5.49 -11.21 20.96
C LEU A 609 -4.61 -10.04 20.47
N ARG A 610 -4.78 -8.83 21.03
CA ARG A 610 -3.95 -7.65 20.73
C ARG A 610 -2.46 -7.93 20.97
N THR A 611 -2.14 -8.52 22.11
CA THR A 611 -0.76 -8.88 22.48
C THR A 611 -0.18 -9.90 21.49
N TYR A 612 -0.95 -10.91 21.14
CA TYR A 612 -0.51 -11.96 20.20
C TYR A 612 -0.28 -11.42 18.80
N GLU A 613 -1.19 -10.61 18.26
CA GLU A 613 -1.07 -9.97 16.93
C GLU A 613 0.23 -9.16 16.79
N MET A 614 0.66 -8.55 17.88
CA MET A 614 1.88 -7.74 17.93
C MET A 614 3.14 -8.56 18.23
N PHE A 615 2.98 -9.75 18.83
CA PHE A 615 4.10 -10.61 19.27
C PHE A 615 4.45 -11.70 18.24
N ILE A 616 3.54 -12.11 17.38
CA ILE A 616 3.67 -13.26 16.47
C ILE A 616 4.90 -13.21 15.54
N GLY A 617 5.49 -12.02 15.30
CA GLY A 617 6.66 -11.84 14.44
C GLY A 617 6.90 -10.38 14.07
N ALA A 618 7.84 -10.15 13.16
CA ALA A 618 8.07 -8.82 12.61
C ALA A 618 6.79 -8.30 11.92
N PHE A 619 6.47 -7.03 12.17
CA PHE A 619 5.17 -6.47 11.78
C PHE A 619 4.93 -6.45 10.27
N ASP A 620 5.97 -6.22 9.49
CA ASP A 620 5.97 -6.10 8.02
C ASP A 620 6.07 -7.45 7.29
N LEU A 621 6.28 -8.55 8.02
CA LEU A 621 6.39 -9.90 7.47
C LEU A 621 5.11 -10.70 7.71
N ALA A 622 4.83 -11.62 6.79
CA ALA A 622 3.76 -12.61 6.97
C ALA A 622 4.11 -13.57 8.12
N ALA A 623 3.09 -13.97 8.89
CA ALA A 623 3.24 -14.87 10.01
C ALA A 623 2.08 -15.88 10.04
N SER A 624 2.38 -17.14 10.37
CA SER A 624 1.36 -18.17 10.51
C SER A 624 0.69 -18.11 11.87
N TRP A 625 -0.63 -18.24 11.90
CA TRP A 625 -1.40 -18.31 13.14
C TRP A 625 -0.98 -19.51 14.01
N SER A 626 -0.94 -19.31 15.30
CA SER A 626 -0.63 -20.36 16.28
C SER A 626 -1.47 -20.18 17.55
N GLU A 627 -2.32 -21.14 17.83
CA GLU A 627 -3.13 -21.10 19.06
C GLU A 627 -2.28 -21.24 20.33
N ASP A 628 -1.18 -21.98 20.29
CA ASP A 628 -0.24 -22.08 21.40
C ASP A 628 0.48 -20.76 21.69
N GLY A 629 0.72 -19.97 20.64
CA GLY A 629 1.21 -18.59 20.78
C GLY A 629 0.21 -17.70 21.51
N VAL A 630 -1.08 -17.81 21.19
CA VAL A 630 -2.17 -17.09 21.89
C VAL A 630 -2.20 -17.48 23.38
N LYS A 631 -2.14 -18.78 23.69
CA LYS A 631 -2.05 -19.29 25.08
C LYS A 631 -0.82 -18.75 25.81
N GLY A 632 0.31 -18.60 25.10
CA GLY A 632 1.53 -17.99 25.63
C GLY A 632 1.33 -16.53 26.06
N CYS A 633 0.68 -15.74 25.23
CA CYS A 633 0.33 -14.34 25.53
C CYS A 633 -0.68 -14.25 26.68
N ARG A 634 -1.66 -15.15 26.76
CA ARG A 634 -2.57 -15.22 27.91
C ARG A 634 -1.81 -15.50 29.21
N ARG A 635 -0.90 -16.45 29.24
CA ARG A 635 -0.06 -16.74 30.43
C ARG A 635 0.78 -15.53 30.85
N PHE A 636 1.28 -14.74 29.87
CA PHE A 636 1.98 -13.49 30.19
C PHE A 636 1.07 -12.50 30.90
N LEU A 637 -0.13 -12.26 30.41
CA LEU A 637 -1.09 -11.34 31.04
C LEU A 637 -1.57 -11.84 32.40
N ASP A 638 -1.80 -13.16 32.60
CA ASP A 638 -2.14 -13.74 33.86
C ASP A 638 -1.01 -13.53 34.90
N ARG A 639 0.25 -13.55 34.46
CA ARG A 639 1.40 -13.25 35.34
C ARG A 639 1.47 -11.75 35.66
N VAL A 640 1.19 -10.87 34.71
CA VAL A 640 1.06 -9.43 35.01
C VAL A 640 -0.04 -9.17 36.01
N TRP A 641 -1.19 -9.85 35.90
CA TRP A 641 -2.28 -9.76 36.86
C TRP A 641 -1.84 -10.18 38.28
N LYS A 642 -1.16 -11.29 38.41
CA LYS A 642 -0.68 -11.83 39.72
C LYS A 642 0.42 -10.96 40.32
N LEU A 643 1.16 -10.18 39.55
CA LEU A 643 2.24 -9.34 40.04
C LEU A 643 1.78 -8.34 41.11
N GLN A 644 0.50 -7.90 41.06
CA GLN A 644 -0.10 -6.99 42.05
C GLN A 644 0.06 -7.44 43.51
N ASP A 645 0.15 -8.77 43.75
CA ASP A 645 0.34 -9.33 45.10
C ASP A 645 1.76 -9.08 45.68
N SER A 646 2.73 -8.75 44.80
CA SER A 646 4.13 -8.49 45.18
C SER A 646 4.46 -6.98 45.19
N VAL A 647 3.45 -6.11 44.97
CA VAL A 647 3.66 -4.65 44.92
C VAL A 647 3.72 -4.08 46.33
N THR A 648 4.82 -3.37 46.64
CA THR A 648 5.05 -2.64 47.89
C THR A 648 4.65 -1.16 47.75
N ASP A 649 4.55 -0.44 48.88
CA ASP A 649 4.25 1.00 48.92
C ASP A 649 5.50 1.87 48.70
N GLU A 650 6.66 1.25 48.44
CA GLU A 650 7.89 1.98 48.15
C GLU A 650 7.78 2.79 46.88
N LYS A 651 8.33 4.02 46.93
CA LYS A 651 8.36 4.97 45.82
C LYS A 651 9.71 4.93 45.10
N GLY A 652 9.68 5.34 43.82
CA GLY A 652 10.85 5.33 42.97
C GLY A 652 11.22 3.92 42.49
N TYR A 653 12.24 3.84 41.64
CA TYR A 653 12.79 2.55 41.23
C TYR A 653 13.79 2.05 42.28
N SER A 654 13.73 0.78 42.58
CA SER A 654 14.73 0.17 43.47
C SER A 654 16.11 0.17 42.79
N LYS A 655 17.16 0.27 43.58
CA LYS A 655 18.54 0.43 43.11
C LYS A 655 18.97 -0.68 42.14
N ASP A 656 18.52 -1.90 42.32
CA ASP A 656 18.82 -3.06 41.50
C ASP A 656 18.00 -3.13 40.22
N MET A 657 16.92 -2.34 40.13
CA MET A 657 16.06 -2.28 38.93
C MET A 657 16.18 -0.97 38.17
N GLU A 658 16.79 0.07 38.72
CA GLU A 658 16.81 1.44 38.12
C GLU A 658 17.34 1.42 36.68
N THR A 659 18.50 0.85 36.46
CA THR A 659 19.11 0.74 35.13
C THR A 659 18.20 -0.04 34.17
N LYS A 660 17.63 -1.16 34.62
CA LYS A 660 16.73 -2.00 33.84
C LYS A 660 15.45 -1.25 33.45
N MET A 661 14.88 -0.49 34.37
CA MET A 661 13.67 0.33 34.10
C MET A 661 13.94 1.35 33.00
N HIS A 662 15.04 2.12 33.09
CA HIS A 662 15.41 3.09 32.04
C HIS A 662 15.72 2.43 30.69
N GLN A 663 16.38 1.28 30.68
CA GLN A 663 16.61 0.48 29.47
C GLN A 663 15.30 0.02 28.81
N VAL A 664 14.34 -0.47 29.60
CA VAL A 664 13.06 -0.97 29.08
C VAL A 664 12.19 0.19 28.56
N ILE A 665 12.13 1.33 29.27
CA ILE A 665 11.43 2.54 28.80
C ILE A 665 11.98 2.97 27.46
N LYS A 666 13.30 3.12 27.34
CA LYS A 666 13.99 3.49 26.09
C LYS A 666 13.65 2.50 24.97
N LYS A 667 13.79 1.19 25.26
CA LYS A 667 13.56 0.14 24.25
C LYS A 667 12.12 0.11 23.78
N VAL A 668 11.14 0.08 24.66
CA VAL A 668 9.71 0.04 24.31
C VAL A 668 9.32 1.31 23.53
N SER A 669 9.80 2.47 23.97
CA SER A 669 9.54 3.75 23.30
C SER A 669 10.04 3.77 21.85
N ASN A 670 11.27 3.30 21.63
CA ASN A 670 11.87 3.23 20.30
C ASN A 670 11.24 2.12 19.44
N ASP A 671 10.95 0.99 20.01
CA ASP A 671 10.37 -0.15 19.28
C ASP A 671 8.95 0.17 18.77
N PHE A 672 8.14 0.91 19.52
CA PHE A 672 6.81 1.35 19.09
C PHE A 672 6.87 2.35 17.90
N GLU A 673 7.88 3.23 17.87
CA GLU A 673 8.10 4.14 16.72
C GLU A 673 8.54 3.41 15.44
N ASN A 674 9.18 2.25 15.60
CA ASN A 674 9.79 1.48 14.50
C ASN A 674 9.03 0.19 14.17
N LEU A 675 7.79 0.03 14.62
CA LEU A 675 6.94 -1.15 14.39
C LEU A 675 7.56 -2.47 14.90
N LYS A 676 8.46 -2.40 15.88
CA LYS A 676 9.13 -3.56 16.51
C LYS A 676 8.37 -4.04 17.75
N TYR A 677 7.07 -4.22 17.60
CA TYR A 677 6.18 -4.56 18.73
C TYR A 677 6.55 -5.86 19.41
N ASN A 678 6.98 -6.88 18.66
CA ASN A 678 7.41 -8.17 19.21
C ASN A 678 8.59 -8.04 20.16
N THR A 679 9.57 -7.17 19.84
CA THR A 679 10.73 -6.95 20.71
C THR A 679 10.40 -6.05 21.89
N ALA A 680 9.46 -5.12 21.76
CA ALA A 680 8.93 -4.34 22.88
C ALA A 680 8.22 -5.23 23.89
N ILE A 681 7.33 -6.12 23.42
CA ILE A 681 6.61 -7.07 24.27
C ILE A 681 7.60 -8.04 24.94
N ALA A 682 8.59 -8.55 24.21
CA ALA A 682 9.64 -9.40 24.77
C ALA A 682 10.43 -8.68 25.89
N ALA A 683 10.72 -7.38 25.73
CA ALA A 683 11.39 -6.59 26.76
C ALA A 683 10.54 -6.47 28.04
N MET A 684 9.22 -6.26 27.88
CA MET A 684 8.30 -6.24 29.03
C MET A 684 8.14 -7.63 29.69
N MET A 685 8.16 -8.72 28.91
CA MET A 685 8.18 -10.09 29.44
C MET A 685 9.46 -10.37 30.24
N ALA A 686 10.61 -9.89 29.77
CA ALA A 686 11.89 -10.00 30.49
C ALA A 686 11.87 -9.19 31.79
N LEU A 687 11.36 -7.97 31.76
CA LEU A 687 11.18 -7.13 32.95
C LEU A 687 10.28 -7.83 33.99
N LEU A 688 9.19 -8.45 33.55
CA LEU A 688 8.30 -9.23 34.42
C LEU A 688 9.04 -10.40 35.07
N ASN A 689 9.92 -11.10 34.35
CA ASN A 689 10.75 -12.17 34.90
C ASN A 689 11.73 -11.64 35.98
N ASP A 690 12.32 -10.46 35.73
CA ASP A 690 13.23 -9.82 36.69
C ASP A 690 12.48 -9.44 37.98
N PHE A 691 11.24 -8.93 37.88
CA PHE A 691 10.40 -8.68 39.05
C PHE A 691 10.06 -9.95 39.87
N TYR A 692 9.72 -11.05 39.20
CA TYR A 692 9.47 -12.31 39.87
C TYR A 692 10.73 -12.88 40.54
N LYS A 693 11.90 -12.73 39.93
CA LYS A 693 13.18 -13.14 40.49
C LYS A 693 13.53 -12.32 41.73
N LYS A 694 13.24 -11.02 41.70
CA LYS A 694 13.43 -10.13 42.86
C LYS A 694 12.46 -10.43 44.01
N GLY A 695 11.23 -10.84 43.71
CA GLY A 695 10.17 -11.18 44.66
C GLY A 695 9.39 -9.99 45.24
N SER A 696 9.75 -8.75 44.90
CA SER A 696 9.03 -7.52 45.27
C SER A 696 9.10 -6.49 44.16
N VAL A 697 8.10 -5.61 44.07
CA VAL A 697 8.00 -4.55 43.03
C VAL A 697 7.59 -3.25 43.74
N THR A 698 8.27 -2.17 43.51
CA THR A 698 7.84 -0.86 44.04
C THR A 698 6.58 -0.37 43.33
N ALA A 699 5.83 0.54 43.97
CA ALA A 699 4.65 1.13 43.33
C ALA A 699 4.96 1.81 42.01
N ASP A 700 6.10 2.49 41.87
CA ASP A 700 6.47 3.21 40.67
C ASP A 700 7.03 2.28 39.59
N GLU A 701 7.70 1.20 39.93
CA GLU A 701 8.06 0.11 38.98
C GLU A 701 6.82 -0.49 38.36
N PHE A 702 5.80 -0.78 39.20
CA PHE A 702 4.55 -1.35 38.70
C PHE A 702 3.74 -0.37 37.84
N LYS A 703 3.60 0.89 38.26
CA LYS A 703 2.95 1.94 37.44
C LYS A 703 3.61 2.06 36.08
N THR A 704 4.94 2.09 36.02
CA THR A 704 5.70 2.20 34.79
C THR A 704 5.44 1.01 33.87
N LEU A 705 5.44 -0.22 34.40
CA LEU A 705 5.08 -1.40 33.62
C LEU A 705 3.66 -1.29 33.06
N LEU A 706 2.68 -0.84 33.87
CA LEU A 706 1.29 -0.68 33.42
C LEU A 706 1.16 0.38 32.32
N ILE A 707 1.88 1.49 32.42
CA ILE A 707 1.87 2.56 31.40
C ILE A 707 2.49 2.05 30.08
N LEU A 708 3.64 1.36 30.15
CA LEU A 708 4.29 0.81 28.97
C LEU A 708 3.45 -0.28 28.28
N LEU A 709 2.74 -1.08 29.05
CA LEU A 709 1.90 -2.19 28.55
C LEU A 709 0.52 -1.72 28.08
N ASN A 710 0.00 -0.59 28.60
CA ASN A 710 -1.36 -0.10 28.29
C ASN A 710 -1.66 0.01 26.79
N PRO A 711 -0.78 0.53 25.93
CA PRO A 711 -1.06 0.58 24.49
C PRO A 711 -1.31 -0.80 23.88
N VAL A 712 -0.70 -1.86 24.39
CA VAL A 712 -0.84 -3.24 23.89
C VAL A 712 -2.05 -3.93 24.53
N ALA A 713 -2.17 -3.86 25.86
CA ALA A 713 -3.19 -4.54 26.66
C ALA A 713 -3.92 -3.53 27.58
N PRO A 714 -4.82 -2.70 27.00
CA PRO A 714 -5.39 -1.56 27.72
C PRO A 714 -6.34 -1.95 28.86
N HIS A 715 -7.13 -3.01 28.70
CA HIS A 715 -8.16 -3.35 29.69
C HIS A 715 -7.55 -3.84 31.01
N ILE A 716 -6.61 -4.80 30.96
CA ILE A 716 -5.98 -5.35 32.14
C ILE A 716 -5.17 -4.30 32.90
N THR A 717 -4.51 -3.39 32.17
CA THR A 717 -3.69 -2.35 32.80
C THR A 717 -4.53 -1.27 33.47
N GLU A 718 -5.66 -0.87 32.89
CA GLU A 718 -6.62 0.04 33.52
C GLU A 718 -7.22 -0.61 34.79
N GLU A 719 -7.56 -1.90 34.74
CA GLU A 719 -8.12 -2.59 35.90
C GLU A 719 -7.10 -2.67 37.04
N LEU A 720 -5.86 -3.07 36.76
CA LEU A 720 -4.80 -3.13 37.78
C LEU A 720 -4.51 -1.75 38.40
N TRP A 721 -4.55 -0.69 37.58
CA TRP A 721 -4.40 0.69 38.04
C TRP A 721 -5.52 1.09 39.02
N SER A 722 -6.75 0.75 38.65
CA SER A 722 -7.95 1.01 39.45
C SER A 722 -7.94 0.21 40.77
N VAL A 723 -7.63 -1.08 40.70
CA VAL A 723 -7.56 -1.96 41.90
C VAL A 723 -6.50 -1.49 42.91
N LYS A 724 -5.37 -0.97 42.40
CA LYS A 724 -4.31 -0.41 43.25
C LYS A 724 -4.58 1.01 43.75
N ASN A 725 -5.73 1.61 43.36
CA ASN A 725 -6.13 2.97 43.73
C ASN A 725 -5.08 4.05 43.43
N TYR A 726 -4.43 3.98 42.25
CA TYR A 726 -3.42 4.95 41.85
C TYR A 726 -3.99 6.33 41.43
N GLY A 727 -5.31 6.45 41.28
CA GLY A 727 -6.03 7.66 40.91
C GLY A 727 -5.99 7.94 39.39
N GLY A 728 -7.08 8.50 38.86
CA GLY A 728 -7.24 8.72 37.41
C GLY A 728 -7.23 7.40 36.62
N TYR A 729 -6.87 7.50 35.36
CA TYR A 729 -6.83 6.38 34.42
C TYR A 729 -5.42 6.26 33.80
N VAL A 730 -5.02 5.04 33.38
CA VAL A 730 -3.71 4.84 32.74
C VAL A 730 -3.60 5.63 31.45
N TYR A 731 -4.65 5.66 30.61
CA TYR A 731 -4.64 6.41 29.35
C TYR A 731 -4.45 7.93 29.51
N GLN A 732 -4.62 8.46 30.73
CA GLN A 732 -4.42 9.89 31.06
C GLN A 732 -3.01 10.18 31.62
N GLN A 733 -2.23 9.14 31.88
CA GLN A 733 -0.88 9.34 32.42
C GLN A 733 0.08 9.83 31.35
N THR A 734 1.17 10.44 31.80
CA THR A 734 2.27 10.84 30.91
C THR A 734 3.14 9.65 30.56
N TRP A 735 3.54 9.53 29.28
CA TRP A 735 4.47 8.50 28.85
C TRP A 735 5.79 8.64 29.62
N PRO A 736 6.35 7.55 30.17
CA PRO A 736 7.53 7.63 31.01
C PRO A 736 8.76 8.01 30.17
N GLU A 737 9.59 8.89 30.76
CA GLU A 737 10.88 9.28 30.20
C GLU A 737 12.00 8.41 30.77
N PHE A 738 13.05 8.25 29.99
CA PHE A 738 14.27 7.56 30.44
C PHE A 738 15.44 8.53 30.54
N ASP A 739 16.31 8.27 31.48
CA ASP A 739 17.59 8.98 31.63
C ASP A 739 18.69 8.16 30.94
N GLU A 740 19.28 8.73 29.90
CA GLU A 740 20.31 8.06 29.09
C GLU A 740 21.51 7.61 29.93
N THR A 741 21.90 8.42 30.94
CA THR A 741 23.01 8.10 31.83
C THR A 741 22.76 6.87 32.70
N LYS A 742 21.49 6.58 32.98
CA LYS A 742 21.06 5.43 33.78
C LYS A 742 20.79 4.17 32.97
N THR A 743 20.86 4.25 31.63
CA THR A 743 20.71 3.07 30.77
C THR A 743 21.97 2.22 30.68
N VAL A 744 23.10 2.73 31.15
CA VAL A 744 24.38 2.04 31.12
C VAL A 744 24.57 1.28 32.44
N GLU A 745 24.77 -0.03 32.36
CA GLU A 745 25.13 -0.82 33.54
C GLU A 745 26.46 -0.31 34.09
N SER A 746 26.48 0.13 35.34
CA SER A 746 27.69 0.56 36.05
C SER A 746 28.57 -0.65 36.45
N THR A 747 28.01 -1.85 36.45
CA THR A 747 28.70 -3.09 36.81
C THR A 747 28.62 -4.13 35.68
N VAL A 748 29.60 -4.99 35.60
CA VAL A 748 29.67 -6.13 34.69
C VAL A 748 30.09 -7.38 35.45
N GLU A 749 29.43 -8.52 35.21
CA GLU A 749 29.89 -9.79 35.74
C GLU A 749 31.05 -10.34 34.93
N ILE A 750 32.16 -10.62 35.57
CA ILE A 750 33.32 -11.25 34.96
C ILE A 750 33.55 -12.65 35.50
N ALA A 751 34.10 -13.55 34.69
CA ALA A 751 34.51 -14.86 35.16
C ALA A 751 35.87 -14.78 35.85
N VAL A 752 35.96 -15.35 37.07
CA VAL A 752 37.22 -15.53 37.81
C VAL A 752 37.69 -16.94 37.57
N GLN A 753 38.88 -17.04 36.99
CA GLN A 753 39.49 -18.32 36.54
C GLN A 753 40.78 -18.61 37.28
N ILE A 754 41.06 -19.90 37.47
CA ILE A 754 42.36 -20.45 37.86
C ILE A 754 42.83 -21.37 36.74
N ASN A 755 44.02 -21.09 36.18
CA ASN A 755 44.59 -21.85 35.08
C ASN A 755 43.62 -22.09 33.93
N GLY A 756 42.81 -21.05 33.56
CA GLY A 756 41.82 -21.07 32.49
C GLY A 756 40.47 -21.76 32.81
N LYS A 757 40.28 -22.26 34.05
CA LYS A 757 39.03 -22.87 34.48
C LYS A 757 38.27 -21.91 35.39
N THR A 758 37.03 -21.55 35.04
CA THR A 758 36.15 -20.68 35.86
C THR A 758 35.89 -21.30 37.24
N LYS A 759 36.11 -20.50 38.27
CA LYS A 759 35.96 -20.89 39.67
C LYS A 759 34.91 -20.08 40.39
N ALA A 760 34.65 -18.86 39.95
CA ALA A 760 33.63 -17.97 40.47
C ALA A 760 33.21 -16.93 39.39
N THR A 761 32.11 -16.22 39.66
CA THR A 761 31.75 -14.97 38.96
C THR A 761 31.87 -13.81 39.92
N LEU A 762 32.26 -12.65 39.47
CA LEU A 762 32.48 -11.44 40.25
C LEU A 762 31.85 -10.24 39.51
N ALA A 763 30.97 -9.52 40.21
CA ALA A 763 30.46 -8.24 39.71
C ALA A 763 31.48 -7.14 40.03
N ILE A 764 31.91 -6.39 38.97
CA ILE A 764 32.86 -5.27 39.07
C ILE A 764 32.26 -4.01 38.42
N GLY A 765 32.67 -2.83 38.87
CA GLY A 765 32.43 -1.59 38.14
C GLY A 765 33.15 -1.61 36.80
N LYS A 766 32.51 -1.11 35.76
CA LYS A 766 33.13 -1.04 34.41
C LYS A 766 34.40 -0.19 34.40
N GLU A 767 34.48 0.76 35.30
CA GLU A 767 35.58 1.69 35.43
C GLU A 767 36.50 1.33 36.65
N ASP A 768 36.24 0.20 37.31
CA ASP A 768 37.07 -0.23 38.42
C ASP A 768 38.53 -0.41 37.97
N PRO A 769 39.51 0.13 38.72
CA PRO A 769 40.91 -0.02 38.39
C PRO A 769 41.33 -1.49 38.35
N LYS A 770 42.20 -1.85 37.41
CA LYS A 770 42.67 -3.24 37.23
C LYS A 770 43.09 -3.92 38.51
N ASP A 771 43.84 -3.20 39.32
CA ASP A 771 44.42 -3.75 40.56
C ASP A 771 43.35 -4.07 41.62
N GLU A 772 42.30 -3.25 41.72
CA GLU A 772 41.15 -3.48 42.58
C GLU A 772 40.34 -4.68 42.09
N VAL A 773 40.15 -4.81 40.80
CA VAL A 773 39.41 -5.95 40.22
C VAL A 773 40.15 -7.25 40.50
N ILE A 774 41.46 -7.28 40.33
CA ILE A 774 42.27 -8.46 40.62
C ILE A 774 42.22 -8.79 42.10
N ALA A 775 42.29 -7.78 42.99
CA ALA A 775 42.21 -7.97 44.42
C ALA A 775 40.87 -8.61 44.85
N LYS A 776 39.73 -8.05 44.39
CA LYS A 776 38.37 -8.59 44.58
C LYS A 776 38.24 -10.00 44.04
N ALA A 777 38.82 -10.26 42.85
CA ALA A 777 38.79 -11.58 42.25
C ALA A 777 39.54 -12.64 43.04
N LYS A 778 40.68 -12.30 43.61
CA LYS A 778 41.44 -13.17 44.55
C LYS A 778 40.66 -13.44 45.85
N GLU A 779 40.00 -12.44 46.38
CA GLU A 779 39.20 -12.58 47.57
C GLU A 779 38.05 -13.60 47.40
N VAL A 780 37.33 -13.50 46.25
CA VAL A 780 36.20 -14.41 45.95
C VAL A 780 36.64 -15.88 45.77
N ILE A 781 37.89 -16.12 45.39
CA ILE A 781 38.41 -17.48 45.20
C ILE A 781 39.51 -17.85 46.23
N ALA A 782 39.61 -17.11 47.32
CA ALA A 782 40.67 -17.29 48.35
C ALA A 782 40.82 -18.74 48.88
N ASP A 783 39.69 -19.43 49.02
CA ASP A 783 39.61 -20.85 49.42
C ASP A 783 40.19 -21.83 48.35
N LYS A 784 40.34 -21.40 47.14
CA LYS A 784 40.79 -22.19 45.98
C LYS A 784 42.22 -21.83 45.54
N LEU A 785 42.85 -20.80 46.14
CA LEU A 785 44.22 -20.40 45.92
C LEU A 785 45.19 -21.24 46.71
N THR A 786 45.50 -22.47 46.28
CA THR A 786 46.32 -23.46 46.99
C THR A 786 47.76 -23.54 46.55
N GLY A 787 48.22 -22.68 45.63
CA GLY A 787 49.61 -22.70 45.06
C GLY A 787 50.18 -21.30 44.91
N ASN A 788 51.40 -21.20 44.36
CA ASN A 788 52.06 -19.91 44.10
C ASN A 788 51.48 -19.25 42.87
N VAL A 789 51.01 -17.98 42.97
CA VAL A 789 50.54 -17.19 41.79
C VAL A 789 51.74 -16.77 40.95
N ILE A 790 51.73 -17.19 39.68
CA ILE A 790 52.79 -16.89 38.70
C ILE A 790 52.42 -15.66 37.89
N LYS A 791 51.16 -15.54 37.48
CA LYS A 791 50.70 -14.48 36.59
C LYS A 791 49.21 -14.17 36.83
N GLU A 792 48.87 -12.88 36.73
CA GLU A 792 47.50 -12.40 36.82
C GLU A 792 47.15 -11.77 35.46
N ILE A 793 46.06 -12.24 34.85
CA ILE A 793 45.61 -11.77 33.57
C ILE A 793 44.22 -11.18 33.76
N TYR A 794 44.07 -9.89 33.48
CA TYR A 794 42.77 -9.23 33.48
C TYR A 794 42.41 -8.81 32.05
N VAL A 795 41.29 -9.26 31.59
CA VAL A 795 40.69 -8.77 30.31
C VAL A 795 39.47 -7.94 30.72
N PRO A 796 39.52 -6.60 30.48
CA PRO A 796 38.47 -5.72 30.96
C PRO A 796 37.07 -6.17 30.55
N GLY A 797 36.15 -6.18 31.52
CA GLY A 797 34.74 -6.57 31.30
C GLY A 797 34.50 -8.03 30.95
N ARG A 798 35.51 -8.95 31.02
CA ARG A 798 35.35 -10.35 30.62
C ARG A 798 35.84 -11.34 31.65
N ILE A 799 37.11 -11.33 31.99
CA ILE A 799 37.72 -12.35 32.86
C ILE A 799 38.86 -11.79 33.70
N VAL A 800 39.02 -12.39 34.89
CA VAL A 800 40.29 -12.42 35.59
C VAL A 800 40.77 -13.86 35.62
N ASN A 801 41.97 -14.14 35.17
CA ASN A 801 42.57 -15.48 35.20
C ASN A 801 43.84 -15.46 36.07
N ILE A 802 43.83 -16.18 37.16
CA ILE A 802 44.97 -16.37 38.06
C ILE A 802 45.71 -17.64 37.63
N VAL A 803 46.96 -17.47 37.16
CA VAL A 803 47.81 -18.59 36.78
C VAL A 803 48.63 -18.98 38.00
N MET A 804 48.54 -20.23 38.38
CA MET A 804 49.20 -20.82 39.56
C MET A 804 50.03 -22.04 39.14
N LYS A 805 51.09 -22.25 39.93
CA LYS A 805 51.92 -23.46 39.87
C LYS A 805 51.89 -24.19 41.22
#